data_e9f9e82313c395c7f23f54af2f1068fc
#
_entry.id   e9f9e82313c395c7f23f54af2f1068fc
#
_cell.length_a   1.000
_cell.length_b   1.000
_cell.length_c   1.000
_cell.angle_alpha   90.00
_cell.angle_beta   90.00
_cell.angle_gamma   90.00
#
_symmetry.space_group_name_H-M   'P 1'
#
loop_
_entity.id
_entity.type
_entity.pdbx_description
1 polymer ?
#
loop_
_entity_poly.entity_id
_entity_poly.type
_entity_poly.pdbx_seq_one_letter_code
_entity_poly.pdbx_strand_id
1 'polypeptide(L)'
;MVQEHVAHAQNKTKSKTKAAIDFAHQAERLAHLAPDQEDDATGSTQAVEAKFITAQDPVIVTADGGRLPAVPIEEAKKLNQLRDEVDERDPSESPPVKGEAREAKDGTIHGASPAPEGSTSQAGNDGQTDAPLQSQTPPSRTNPLFPPLPMYGPPTTLRRIHVWLFRCTSAVLSLCFLLVIILGALFTSIPDVAKRQWMRLTLQDPNKSRPFFQEENKRKKARRMAEKAWEQRSQSQTRADAHDADEFVPLEGGPDKIPCDVRYYARRVGLDCEIFDVQTEDGFIIELWHIYNPRDYQRSDPSQRTPNGPDVFRNDRSTDGVSGYQYRPGKKKYPVLMIHGLLQSAGAYCTNDDDSLAFFLAKSGYDVWLGNNRCGFKPRHNLLSYSDPRMWAWNIRQMGVMDLPALISRVLSETGFSKLGLIAHSQGTTQTLVALAKEQRPEIGEKISVFCALAPAAYAGPLIGKMYFKFMRIISPGMFRAVFGIHAFIPFMMTMHSLLPPRFYGAMGYRVFSFLFNWTDDRWEQDLRDRMFQFAPVYVSAESMRWWLGRECFAKQKCILATREEKNIEDREDAQEDEEHKRSDDSSSDDEDDEPGAGADTIQLRRRDANRAKYAWYGPHTPPFALWVCGNDALVDGRRLLRRFERGREPHVDLVHSKIIEGYEHLDVIWAMDAIEKVGKEVREVLWKTADEEARNVCRTPRGCASMKEEEFYRKGKDQEVELRRMDSTAGEWTAKGREQVSGGGGEGDRNLEKEIQEGERV
;
A
#
# COMPACT_ATOMS: atom_id res chain seq x y z
N MET A 1 -40.28 -6.61 -47.54
CA MET A 1 -40.17 -7.67 -46.52
C MET A 1 -39.17 -8.78 -46.88
N VAL A 2 -39.29 -9.51 -48.00
CA VAL A 2 -38.32 -10.59 -48.33
C VAL A 2 -36.91 -10.05 -48.63
N GLN A 3 -36.79 -8.93 -49.36
CA GLN A 3 -35.47 -8.30 -49.61
C GLN A 3 -34.81 -7.72 -48.37
N GLU A 4 -35.58 -7.20 -47.42
CA GLU A 4 -35.03 -6.69 -46.14
C GLU A 4 -34.54 -7.84 -45.22
N HIS A 5 -35.28 -8.95 -45.21
CA HIS A 5 -34.84 -10.15 -44.47
C HIS A 5 -33.58 -10.77 -45.06
N VAL A 6 -33.40 -10.78 -46.37
CA VAL A 6 -32.19 -11.29 -47.03
C VAL A 6 -30.99 -10.36 -46.77
N ALA A 7 -31.21 -9.05 -46.86
CA ALA A 7 -30.16 -8.07 -46.54
C ALA A 7 -29.75 -8.11 -45.05
N HIS A 8 -30.72 -8.30 -44.16
CA HIS A 8 -30.46 -8.45 -42.73
C HIS A 8 -29.68 -9.76 -42.39
N ALA A 9 -30.06 -10.87 -43.03
CA ALA A 9 -29.36 -12.14 -42.90
C ALA A 9 -27.91 -12.09 -43.46
N GLN A 10 -27.70 -11.43 -44.60
CA GLN A 10 -26.38 -11.23 -45.18
C GLN A 10 -25.50 -10.33 -44.35
N ASN A 11 -26.03 -9.26 -43.75
CA ASN A 11 -25.27 -8.42 -42.80
C ASN A 11 -24.93 -9.16 -41.51
N LYS A 12 -25.85 -9.97 -40.99
CA LYS A 12 -25.62 -10.80 -39.81
C LYS A 12 -24.54 -11.86 -40.02
N THR A 13 -24.52 -12.49 -41.24
CA THR A 13 -23.47 -13.47 -41.60
C THR A 13 -22.11 -12.81 -41.77
N LYS A 14 -22.05 -11.63 -42.39
CA LYS A 14 -20.78 -10.86 -42.51
C LYS A 14 -20.23 -10.40 -41.14
N SER A 15 -21.11 -9.99 -40.23
CA SER A 15 -20.75 -9.63 -38.86
C SER A 15 -20.15 -10.81 -38.09
N LYS A 16 -20.79 -11.98 -38.17
CA LYS A 16 -20.30 -13.21 -37.53
C LYS A 16 -18.96 -13.69 -38.07
N THR A 17 -18.75 -13.61 -39.40
CA THR A 17 -17.49 -13.98 -40.02
C THR A 17 -16.36 -13.06 -39.53
N LYS A 18 -16.64 -11.75 -39.37
CA LYS A 18 -15.68 -10.81 -38.83
C LYS A 18 -15.37 -11.14 -37.36
N ALA A 19 -16.40 -11.34 -36.53
CA ALA A 19 -16.23 -11.70 -35.11
C ALA A 19 -15.41 -13.02 -34.94
N ALA A 20 -15.65 -14.02 -35.80
CA ALA A 20 -14.90 -15.27 -35.80
C ALA A 20 -13.40 -15.06 -36.15
N ILE A 21 -13.10 -14.18 -37.10
CA ILE A 21 -11.73 -13.83 -37.47
C ILE A 21 -11.06 -13.07 -36.30
N ASP A 22 -11.74 -12.06 -35.73
CA ASP A 22 -11.23 -11.29 -34.62
C ASP A 22 -11.00 -12.21 -33.36
N PHE A 23 -11.90 -13.16 -33.13
CA PHE A 23 -11.72 -14.17 -32.06
C PHE A 23 -10.48 -15.06 -32.32
N ALA A 24 -10.29 -15.53 -33.55
CA ALA A 24 -9.12 -16.36 -33.89
C ALA A 24 -7.82 -15.58 -33.67
N HIS A 25 -7.74 -14.34 -34.10
CA HIS A 25 -6.58 -13.48 -33.85
C HIS A 25 -6.35 -13.21 -32.36
N GLN A 26 -7.43 -12.98 -31.59
CA GLN A 26 -7.31 -12.77 -30.14
C GLN A 26 -6.85 -14.06 -29.44
N ALA A 27 -7.36 -15.23 -29.84
CA ALA A 27 -6.97 -16.51 -29.31
C ALA A 27 -5.49 -16.81 -29.59
N GLU A 28 -5.03 -16.54 -30.83
CA GLU A 28 -3.63 -16.68 -31.21
C GLU A 28 -2.72 -15.73 -30.41
N ARG A 29 -3.08 -14.47 -30.26
CA ARG A 29 -2.33 -13.50 -29.46
C ARG A 29 -2.15 -13.97 -28.01
N LEU A 30 -3.21 -14.49 -27.40
CA LEU A 30 -3.17 -14.97 -26.01
C LEU A 30 -2.39 -16.30 -25.88
N ALA A 31 -2.38 -17.14 -26.91
CA ALA A 31 -1.59 -18.38 -26.93
C ALA A 31 -0.07 -18.13 -26.81
N HIS A 32 0.42 -17.00 -27.32
CA HIS A 32 1.82 -16.62 -27.23
C HIS A 32 2.23 -16.00 -25.87
N LEU A 33 1.33 -15.88 -24.91
CA LEU A 33 1.63 -15.38 -23.55
C LEU A 33 2.15 -16.47 -22.61
N ALA A 34 2.23 -17.75 -23.05
CA ALA A 34 2.78 -18.81 -22.23
C ALA A 34 4.30 -18.61 -22.06
N PRO A 35 4.81 -18.48 -20.82
CA PRO A 35 6.24 -18.45 -20.60
C PRO A 35 6.85 -19.84 -20.83
N ASP A 36 7.97 -19.89 -21.53
CA ASP A 36 8.91 -21.01 -21.57
C ASP A 36 8.42 -22.37 -22.14
N GLN A 37 7.66 -22.38 -23.19
CA GLN A 37 7.72 -23.52 -24.11
C GLN A 37 8.74 -23.19 -25.21
N GLU A 38 9.93 -23.77 -25.09
CA GLU A 38 10.81 -23.97 -26.22
C GLU A 38 10.02 -24.61 -27.36
N ASP A 39 10.26 -24.14 -28.58
CA ASP A 39 9.60 -24.52 -29.83
C ASP A 39 9.49 -26.02 -30.08
N ASP A 40 8.64 -26.73 -29.37
CA ASP A 40 8.12 -28.00 -29.82
C ASP A 40 6.86 -27.78 -30.63
N ALA A 41 7.07 -27.61 -31.90
CA ALA A 41 6.13 -27.15 -32.94
C ALA A 41 4.99 -28.11 -33.26
N THR A 42 4.34 -28.75 -32.29
CA THR A 42 3.27 -29.72 -32.55
C THR A 42 2.03 -29.64 -31.69
N GLY A 43 1.90 -28.64 -30.84
CA GLY A 43 0.68 -28.46 -30.07
C GLY A 43 0.34 -26.97 -29.96
N SER A 44 -0.54 -26.44 -30.83
CA SER A 44 -1.05 -25.09 -30.67
C SER A 44 -1.87 -25.01 -29.39
N THR A 45 -1.30 -24.47 -28.35
CA THR A 45 -1.97 -24.05 -27.10
C THR A 45 -2.86 -22.85 -27.38
N GLN A 46 -3.91 -23.04 -28.16
CA GLN A 46 -4.81 -21.96 -28.52
C GLN A 46 -5.70 -21.58 -27.35
N ALA A 47 -5.74 -20.30 -27.00
CA ALA A 47 -6.65 -19.78 -25.98
C ALA A 47 -8.10 -19.92 -26.44
N VAL A 48 -8.98 -20.47 -25.62
CA VAL A 48 -10.38 -20.71 -25.95
C VAL A 48 -11.32 -19.85 -25.13
N GLU A 49 -10.97 -19.61 -23.87
CA GLU A 49 -11.85 -18.92 -22.92
C GLU A 49 -11.05 -18.27 -21.80
N ALA A 50 -11.48 -17.10 -21.35
CA ALA A 50 -11.02 -16.50 -20.10
C ALA A 50 -12.01 -16.81 -18.99
N LYS A 51 -11.56 -17.52 -17.95
CA LYS A 51 -12.33 -17.73 -16.72
C LYS A 51 -11.84 -16.76 -15.66
N PHE A 52 -12.78 -16.05 -15.03
CA PHE A 52 -12.45 -15.10 -13.97
C PHE A 52 -12.73 -15.72 -12.62
N ILE A 53 -11.71 -15.86 -11.77
CA ILE A 53 -11.85 -16.29 -10.37
C ILE A 53 -12.54 -15.17 -9.58
N THR A 54 -12.09 -13.93 -9.83
CA THR A 54 -12.72 -12.67 -9.45
C THR A 54 -12.87 -11.80 -10.68
N ALA A 55 -13.57 -10.68 -10.60
CA ALA A 55 -13.81 -9.77 -11.73
C ALA A 55 -12.51 -9.32 -12.45
N GLN A 56 -11.38 -9.39 -11.79
CA GLN A 56 -10.10 -8.91 -12.31
C GLN A 56 -8.96 -9.94 -12.22
N ASP A 57 -9.29 -11.21 -12.09
CA ASP A 57 -8.28 -12.28 -12.02
C ASP A 57 -8.56 -13.34 -13.11
N PRO A 58 -8.20 -13.04 -14.37
CA PRO A 58 -8.47 -13.94 -15.49
C PRO A 58 -7.49 -15.11 -15.50
N VAL A 59 -8.00 -16.28 -15.84
CA VAL A 59 -7.25 -17.47 -16.20
C VAL A 59 -7.68 -17.89 -17.59
N ILE A 60 -6.77 -17.84 -18.55
CA ILE A 60 -7.06 -18.31 -19.90
C ILE A 60 -7.02 -19.84 -19.92
N VAL A 61 -8.08 -20.44 -20.43
CA VAL A 61 -8.15 -21.88 -20.68
C VAL A 61 -7.76 -22.12 -22.14
N THR A 62 -6.87 -23.06 -22.38
CA THR A 62 -6.41 -23.45 -23.72
C THR A 62 -7.17 -24.67 -24.24
N ALA A 63 -7.14 -24.92 -25.55
CA ALA A 63 -7.89 -25.99 -26.21
C ALA A 63 -7.53 -27.39 -25.68
N ASP A 64 -6.32 -27.58 -25.21
CA ASP A 64 -5.82 -28.81 -24.58
C ASP A 64 -6.17 -28.91 -23.08
N GLY A 65 -6.90 -27.94 -22.53
CA GLY A 65 -7.25 -27.87 -21.11
C GLY A 65 -6.14 -27.30 -20.22
N GLY A 66 -5.07 -26.81 -20.82
CA GLY A 66 -4.02 -26.06 -20.13
C GLY A 66 -4.53 -24.71 -19.60
N ARG A 67 -3.68 -24.00 -18.88
CA ARG A 67 -4.00 -22.69 -18.30
C ARG A 67 -2.84 -21.74 -18.48
N LEU A 68 -3.12 -20.57 -19.07
CA LEU A 68 -2.16 -19.49 -19.20
C LEU A 68 -2.29 -18.56 -17.98
N PRO A 69 -1.17 -18.25 -17.31
CA PRO A 69 -1.17 -17.35 -16.15
C PRO A 69 -1.31 -15.89 -16.59
N ALA A 70 -1.77 -15.06 -15.67
CA ALA A 70 -1.75 -13.60 -15.63
C ALA A 70 -1.69 -12.88 -17.00
N VAL A 71 -2.79 -12.89 -17.72
CA VAL A 71 -2.96 -12.13 -18.96
C VAL A 71 -3.57 -10.76 -18.66
N PRO A 72 -3.40 -9.74 -19.53
CA PRO A 72 -4.09 -8.47 -19.39
C PRO A 72 -5.60 -8.65 -19.33
N ILE A 73 -6.24 -8.00 -18.37
CA ILE A 73 -7.70 -8.14 -18.11
C ILE A 73 -8.54 -7.77 -19.33
N GLU A 74 -8.19 -6.68 -20.01
CA GLU A 74 -8.91 -6.21 -21.19
C GLU A 74 -8.83 -7.21 -22.35
N GLU A 75 -7.69 -7.86 -22.52
CA GLU A 75 -7.51 -8.90 -23.52
C GLU A 75 -8.34 -10.16 -23.20
N ALA A 76 -8.40 -10.52 -21.91
CA ALA A 76 -9.23 -11.62 -21.44
C ALA A 76 -10.72 -11.34 -21.63
N LYS A 77 -11.18 -10.13 -21.32
CA LYS A 77 -12.56 -9.69 -21.54
C LYS A 77 -12.90 -9.69 -23.03
N LYS A 78 -12.00 -9.19 -23.88
CA LYS A 78 -12.16 -9.14 -25.32
C LYS A 78 -12.27 -10.54 -25.93
N LEU A 79 -11.47 -11.50 -25.46
CA LEU A 79 -11.59 -12.90 -25.90
C LEU A 79 -13.00 -13.45 -25.65
N ASN A 80 -13.52 -13.27 -24.43
CA ASN A 80 -14.85 -13.76 -24.09
C ASN A 80 -15.94 -13.03 -24.86
N GLN A 81 -15.84 -11.72 -25.04
CA GLN A 81 -16.78 -10.94 -25.83
C GLN A 81 -16.85 -11.44 -27.28
N LEU A 82 -15.71 -11.61 -27.94
CA LEU A 82 -15.62 -12.13 -29.30
C LEU A 82 -16.16 -13.56 -29.40
N ARG A 83 -15.87 -14.40 -28.39
CA ARG A 83 -16.44 -15.75 -28.34
C ARG A 83 -17.97 -15.72 -28.24
N ASP A 84 -18.53 -14.87 -27.37
CA ASP A 84 -19.98 -14.76 -27.17
C ASP A 84 -20.67 -14.22 -28.45
N GLU A 85 -20.00 -13.34 -29.19
CA GLU A 85 -20.46 -12.87 -30.51
C GLU A 85 -20.49 -13.99 -31.57
N VAL A 86 -19.55 -14.96 -31.48
CA VAL A 86 -19.50 -16.11 -32.40
C VAL A 86 -20.55 -17.16 -32.03
N ASP A 87 -20.71 -17.45 -30.71
CA ASP A 87 -21.52 -18.57 -30.23
C ASP A 87 -23.04 -18.27 -30.18
N GLU A 88 -23.49 -17.00 -30.35
CA GLU A 88 -24.90 -16.58 -30.18
C GLU A 88 -25.53 -17.16 -28.89
N ARG A 89 -25.06 -16.76 -27.73
CA ARG A 89 -25.69 -17.16 -26.47
C ARG A 89 -27.13 -16.65 -26.35
N ASP A 90 -27.95 -17.50 -25.73
CA ASP A 90 -29.35 -17.31 -25.45
C ASP A 90 -29.63 -15.97 -24.74
N PRO A 91 -30.51 -15.09 -25.24
CA PRO A 91 -30.82 -13.79 -24.62
C PRO A 91 -31.48 -13.87 -23.24
N SER A 92 -31.69 -15.08 -22.69
CA SER A 92 -32.38 -15.30 -21.42
C SER A 92 -31.56 -15.05 -20.16
N GLU A 93 -30.24 -14.79 -20.26
CA GLU A 93 -29.47 -14.35 -19.11
C GLU A 93 -29.56 -12.83 -18.95
N SER A 94 -30.39 -12.40 -18.01
CA SER A 94 -30.56 -10.98 -17.67
C SER A 94 -29.21 -10.32 -17.33
N PRO A 95 -28.94 -9.10 -17.81
CA PRO A 95 -27.72 -8.38 -17.45
C PRO A 95 -27.62 -8.23 -15.92
N PRO A 96 -26.41 -8.24 -15.35
CA PRO A 96 -26.23 -8.14 -13.89
C PRO A 96 -26.83 -6.84 -13.37
N VAL A 97 -27.59 -6.94 -12.30
CA VAL A 97 -28.09 -5.77 -11.58
C VAL A 97 -26.89 -5.01 -11.01
N LYS A 98 -26.89 -3.70 -11.20
CA LYS A 98 -25.82 -2.79 -10.75
C LYS A 98 -25.54 -3.02 -9.26
N GLY A 99 -24.31 -3.45 -8.92
CA GLY A 99 -23.85 -3.56 -7.54
C GLY A 99 -23.90 -4.95 -6.90
N GLU A 100 -24.26 -6.03 -7.60
CA GLU A 100 -24.30 -7.38 -7.03
C GLU A 100 -23.26 -8.30 -7.67
N ALA A 101 -22.44 -8.95 -6.84
CA ALA A 101 -21.57 -10.02 -7.29
C ALA A 101 -22.41 -11.26 -7.67
N ARG A 102 -22.08 -11.91 -8.78
CA ARG A 102 -22.81 -13.08 -9.32
C ARG A 102 -21.93 -14.30 -9.32
N GLU A 103 -22.54 -15.45 -9.06
CA GLU A 103 -21.93 -16.76 -9.23
C GLU A 103 -22.31 -17.33 -10.60
N ALA A 104 -21.32 -17.64 -11.45
CA ALA A 104 -21.51 -18.32 -12.72
C ALA A 104 -21.76 -19.83 -12.53
N LYS A 105 -22.28 -20.52 -13.57
CA LYS A 105 -22.55 -21.97 -13.53
C LYS A 105 -21.31 -22.82 -13.22
N ASP A 106 -20.14 -22.35 -13.54
CA ASP A 106 -18.85 -23.00 -13.24
C ASP A 106 -18.31 -22.71 -11.82
N GLY A 107 -19.02 -21.89 -11.03
CA GLY A 107 -18.65 -21.52 -9.67
C GLY A 107 -17.70 -20.33 -9.58
N THR A 108 -17.40 -19.63 -10.67
CA THR A 108 -16.63 -18.39 -10.65
C THR A 108 -17.48 -17.23 -10.15
N ILE A 109 -16.87 -16.29 -9.44
CA ILE A 109 -17.50 -15.06 -8.94
C ILE A 109 -17.18 -13.92 -9.90
N HIS A 110 -18.20 -13.33 -10.48
CA HIS A 110 -18.09 -12.12 -11.27
C HIS A 110 -18.38 -10.89 -10.40
N GLY A 111 -17.62 -9.81 -10.64
CA GLY A 111 -17.67 -8.63 -9.80
C GLY A 111 -19.00 -7.90 -9.81
N ALA A 112 -19.22 -7.12 -8.77
CA ALA A 112 -20.39 -6.30 -8.50
C ALA A 112 -20.61 -5.12 -9.48
N SER A 113 -19.70 -4.91 -10.41
CA SER A 113 -19.78 -3.83 -11.37
C SER A 113 -20.32 -4.33 -12.71
N PRO A 114 -21.33 -3.69 -13.31
CA PRO A 114 -21.77 -4.00 -14.66
C PRO A 114 -20.63 -3.75 -15.64
N ALA A 115 -20.51 -4.62 -16.65
CA ALA A 115 -19.72 -4.29 -17.83
C ALA A 115 -20.21 -2.95 -18.38
N PRO A 116 -19.34 -2.06 -18.89
CA PRO A 116 -19.77 -0.81 -19.47
C PRO A 116 -20.75 -1.10 -20.59
N GLU A 117 -22.02 -0.75 -20.39
CA GLU A 117 -23.00 -0.73 -21.47
C GLU A 117 -22.54 0.30 -22.48
N GLY A 118 -22.19 -0.15 -23.67
CA GLY A 118 -22.00 0.70 -24.83
C GLY A 118 -20.65 1.36 -24.97
N SER A 119 -19.54 0.66 -24.73
CA SER A 119 -18.38 0.93 -25.59
C SER A 119 -18.61 0.31 -26.95
N THR A 120 -19.53 0.88 -27.74
CA THR A 120 -19.24 0.97 -29.15
C THR A 120 -17.93 1.70 -29.23
N SER A 121 -16.84 0.92 -29.22
CA SER A 121 -15.54 1.40 -29.61
C SER A 121 -15.74 2.03 -30.99
N GLN A 122 -15.85 3.37 -31.01
CA GLN A 122 -15.34 4.08 -32.17
C GLN A 122 -13.91 3.58 -32.23
N ALA A 123 -13.67 2.71 -33.19
CA ALA A 123 -12.33 2.30 -33.59
C ALA A 123 -11.61 3.59 -33.98
N GLY A 124 -10.99 4.22 -32.99
CA GLY A 124 -9.93 5.16 -33.22
C GLY A 124 -8.88 4.40 -33.99
N ASN A 125 -8.51 4.95 -35.11
CA ASN A 125 -7.56 4.46 -36.06
C ASN A 125 -6.15 4.59 -35.45
N ASP A 126 -5.93 4.01 -34.28
CA ASP A 126 -4.61 3.83 -33.70
C ASP A 126 -4.04 2.53 -34.24
N GLY A 127 -2.99 2.67 -35.03
CA GLY A 127 -2.26 1.58 -35.65
C GLY A 127 -1.75 0.56 -34.64
N GLN A 128 -2.66 -0.23 -34.09
CA GLN A 128 -2.35 -1.44 -33.35
C GLN A 128 -1.77 -2.44 -34.35
N THR A 129 -0.47 -2.59 -34.26
CA THR A 129 0.23 -3.66 -34.95
C THR A 129 -0.37 -4.99 -34.52
N ASP A 130 -0.68 -5.87 -35.50
CA ASP A 130 -1.10 -7.27 -35.27
C ASP A 130 0.01 -8.14 -34.64
N ALA A 131 0.98 -7.52 -34.00
CA ALA A 131 2.07 -8.22 -33.35
C ALA A 131 1.56 -8.97 -32.10
N PRO A 132 2.07 -10.17 -31.84
CA PRO A 132 1.75 -10.94 -30.64
C PRO A 132 1.95 -10.12 -29.36
N LEU A 133 1.09 -10.28 -28.36
CA LEU A 133 1.17 -9.57 -27.07
C LEU A 133 2.55 -9.70 -26.42
N GLN A 134 3.20 -10.83 -26.60
CA GLN A 134 4.56 -11.08 -26.10
C GLN A 134 5.61 -10.14 -26.68
N SER A 135 5.40 -9.63 -27.91
CA SER A 135 6.30 -8.64 -28.54
C SER A 135 5.91 -7.19 -28.24
N GLN A 136 4.68 -6.94 -27.84
CA GLN A 136 4.15 -5.59 -27.53
C GLN A 136 4.30 -5.23 -26.06
N THR A 137 4.17 -6.19 -25.16
CA THR A 137 4.45 -6.01 -23.74
C THR A 137 5.86 -6.51 -23.43
N PRO A 138 6.67 -5.76 -22.68
CA PRO A 138 7.87 -6.35 -22.10
C PRO A 138 7.44 -7.62 -21.36
N PRO A 139 8.25 -8.70 -21.36
CA PRO A 139 7.88 -9.97 -20.75
C PRO A 139 7.25 -9.71 -19.39
N SER A 140 6.01 -10.10 -19.21
CA SER A 140 5.19 -9.69 -18.07
C SER A 140 5.93 -10.02 -16.79
N ARG A 141 6.36 -9.00 -16.08
CA ARG A 141 7.12 -9.11 -14.83
C ARG A 141 6.28 -9.66 -13.70
N THR A 142 4.98 -9.67 -13.91
CA THR A 142 4.00 -10.15 -12.94
C THR A 142 3.66 -11.61 -13.15
N ASN A 143 3.94 -12.18 -14.33
CA ASN A 143 3.55 -13.53 -14.67
C ASN A 143 4.05 -14.61 -13.69
N PRO A 144 5.35 -14.76 -13.41
CA PRO A 144 5.83 -15.70 -12.40
C PRO A 144 5.60 -15.22 -10.97
N LEU A 145 5.13 -13.97 -10.77
CA LEU A 145 4.93 -13.37 -9.46
C LEU A 145 3.50 -13.55 -8.96
N PHE A 146 2.53 -13.65 -9.88
CA PHE A 146 1.11 -13.83 -9.57
C PHE A 146 0.55 -15.05 -10.26
N PRO A 147 0.96 -16.28 -9.85
CA PRO A 147 0.43 -17.50 -10.42
C PRO A 147 -1.08 -17.58 -10.21
N PRO A 148 -1.83 -18.19 -11.14
CA PRO A 148 -3.27 -18.31 -11.06
C PRO A 148 -3.74 -18.87 -9.72
N LEU A 149 -4.77 -18.27 -9.16
CA LEU A 149 -5.43 -18.75 -7.96
C LEU A 149 -6.19 -20.05 -8.25
N PRO A 150 -6.38 -20.92 -7.23
CA PRO A 150 -7.11 -22.16 -7.42
C PRO A 150 -8.59 -21.84 -7.72
N MET A 151 -9.12 -22.44 -8.79
CA MET A 151 -10.55 -22.40 -9.08
C MET A 151 -11.26 -23.54 -8.37
N TYR A 152 -12.21 -23.18 -7.54
CA TYR A 152 -13.12 -24.09 -6.87
C TYR A 152 -14.48 -24.01 -7.57
N GLY A 153 -14.88 -25.03 -8.31
CA GLY A 153 -16.19 -25.02 -8.98
C GLY A 153 -17.37 -25.01 -7.98
N PRO A 154 -18.62 -25.12 -8.48
CA PRO A 154 -19.81 -24.96 -7.66
C PRO A 154 -19.88 -25.99 -6.50
N PRO A 155 -20.52 -25.67 -5.38
CA PRO A 155 -20.55 -26.50 -4.17
C PRO A 155 -21.43 -27.73 -4.34
N THR A 156 -20.88 -28.85 -4.84
CA THR A 156 -21.56 -30.16 -4.84
C THR A 156 -21.41 -30.83 -3.46
N THR A 157 -22.30 -31.78 -3.13
CA THR A 157 -22.28 -32.49 -1.83
C THR A 157 -20.94 -33.22 -1.61
N LEU A 158 -20.43 -33.92 -2.63
CA LEU A 158 -19.15 -34.62 -2.56
C LEU A 158 -17.99 -33.65 -2.32
N ARG A 159 -18.02 -32.49 -3.00
CA ARG A 159 -17.01 -31.45 -2.81
C ARG A 159 -17.07 -30.85 -1.42
N ARG A 160 -18.25 -30.63 -0.84
CA ARG A 160 -18.40 -30.15 0.55
C ARG A 160 -17.77 -31.12 1.54
N ILE A 161 -17.97 -32.44 1.38
CA ILE A 161 -17.34 -33.45 2.22
C ILE A 161 -15.82 -33.40 2.07
N HIS A 162 -15.32 -33.34 0.83
CA HIS A 162 -13.88 -33.26 0.58
C HIS A 162 -13.24 -32.00 1.18
N VAL A 163 -13.86 -30.85 0.99
CA VAL A 163 -13.43 -29.57 1.59
C VAL A 163 -13.44 -29.62 3.11
N TRP A 164 -14.46 -30.25 3.72
CA TRP A 164 -14.54 -30.42 5.15
C TRP A 164 -13.42 -31.30 5.71
N LEU A 165 -13.17 -32.47 5.10
CA LEU A 165 -12.06 -33.36 5.46
C LEU A 165 -10.72 -32.63 5.35
N PHE A 166 -10.52 -31.91 4.25
CA PHE A 166 -9.30 -31.14 4.01
C PHE A 166 -9.12 -30.05 5.08
N ARG A 167 -10.21 -29.39 5.46
CA ARG A 167 -10.21 -28.37 6.52
C ARG A 167 -9.85 -28.95 7.89
N CYS A 168 -10.38 -30.12 8.25
CA CYS A 168 -10.06 -30.79 9.50
C CYS A 168 -8.58 -31.21 9.56
N THR A 169 -8.07 -31.83 8.50
CA THR A 169 -6.66 -32.26 8.46
C THR A 169 -5.70 -31.08 8.50
N SER A 170 -5.95 -30.04 7.70
CA SER A 170 -5.12 -28.84 7.71
C SER A 170 -5.19 -28.06 9.01
N ALA A 171 -6.33 -28.07 9.71
CA ALA A 171 -6.45 -27.44 11.04
C ALA A 171 -5.52 -28.11 12.06
N VAL A 172 -5.44 -29.44 12.06
CA VAL A 172 -4.52 -30.19 12.94
C VAL A 172 -3.07 -29.91 12.58
N LEU A 173 -2.71 -30.01 11.29
CA LEU A 173 -1.33 -29.78 10.84
C LEU A 173 -0.86 -28.33 11.08
N SER A 174 -1.71 -27.37 10.82
CA SER A 174 -1.38 -25.96 11.07
C SER A 174 -1.29 -25.63 12.57
N LEU A 175 -2.08 -26.30 13.41
CA LEU A 175 -1.96 -26.22 14.87
C LEU A 175 -0.62 -26.80 15.34
N CYS A 176 -0.21 -27.96 14.83
CA CYS A 176 1.10 -28.54 15.14
C CYS A 176 2.22 -27.58 14.74
N PHE A 177 2.13 -26.96 13.56
CA PHE A 177 3.09 -25.95 13.11
C PHE A 177 3.11 -24.74 14.08
N LEU A 178 1.96 -24.22 14.46
CA LEU A 178 1.85 -23.10 15.43
C LEU A 178 2.48 -23.47 16.77
N LEU A 179 2.25 -24.69 17.27
CA LEU A 179 2.84 -25.17 18.52
C LEU A 179 4.37 -25.22 18.43
N VAL A 180 4.94 -25.67 17.31
CA VAL A 180 6.39 -25.66 17.09
C VAL A 180 6.95 -24.21 17.16
N ILE A 181 6.24 -23.25 16.53
CA ILE A 181 6.65 -21.83 16.58
C ILE A 181 6.56 -21.28 18.01
N ILE A 182 5.47 -21.54 18.74
CA ILE A 182 5.29 -21.09 20.13
C ILE A 182 6.37 -21.70 21.04
N LEU A 183 6.62 -23.00 20.91
CA LEU A 183 7.66 -23.68 21.72
C LEU A 183 9.05 -23.12 21.38
N GLY A 184 9.33 -22.89 20.09
CA GLY A 184 10.56 -22.23 19.67
C GLY A 184 10.71 -20.82 20.27
N ALA A 185 9.65 -20.02 20.22
CA ALA A 185 9.65 -18.68 20.80
C ALA A 185 9.83 -18.71 22.34
N LEU A 186 9.21 -19.65 23.04
CA LEU A 186 9.39 -19.81 24.47
C LEU A 186 10.81 -20.26 24.82
N PHE A 187 11.32 -21.27 24.13
CA PHE A 187 12.66 -21.79 24.35
C PHE A 187 13.75 -20.73 24.13
N THR A 188 13.65 -19.99 23.02
CA THR A 188 14.61 -18.91 22.70
C THR A 188 14.49 -17.72 23.65
N SER A 189 13.36 -17.53 24.34
CA SER A 189 13.16 -16.49 25.34
C SER A 189 13.78 -16.82 26.71
N ILE A 190 14.14 -18.08 26.99
CA ILE A 190 14.64 -18.52 28.29
C ILE A 190 15.87 -17.72 28.75
N PRO A 191 16.92 -17.53 27.93
CA PRO A 191 18.09 -16.75 28.34
C PRO A 191 17.76 -15.33 28.76
N ASP A 192 16.90 -14.66 28.01
CA ASP A 192 16.51 -13.26 28.30
C ASP A 192 15.66 -13.16 29.55
N VAL A 193 14.74 -14.09 29.75
CA VAL A 193 13.95 -14.18 30.98
C VAL A 193 14.86 -14.45 32.18
N ALA A 194 15.78 -15.39 32.07
CA ALA A 194 16.75 -15.69 33.13
C ALA A 194 17.63 -14.49 33.46
N LYS A 195 18.16 -13.79 32.44
CA LYS A 195 18.95 -12.55 32.59
C LYS A 195 18.13 -11.46 33.30
N ARG A 196 16.89 -11.21 32.86
CA ARG A 196 16.00 -10.21 33.51
C ARG A 196 15.69 -10.58 34.97
N GLN A 197 15.46 -11.85 35.27
CA GLN A 197 15.24 -12.30 36.65
C GLN A 197 16.52 -12.13 37.50
N TRP A 198 17.66 -12.49 36.94
CA TRP A 198 18.95 -12.29 37.62
C TRP A 198 19.20 -10.80 37.96
N MET A 199 18.98 -9.91 36.99
CA MET A 199 19.08 -8.46 37.21
C MET A 199 18.13 -7.97 38.32
N ARG A 200 16.88 -8.48 38.34
CA ARG A 200 15.92 -8.14 39.42
C ARG A 200 16.37 -8.65 40.78
N LEU A 201 16.92 -9.86 40.86
CA LEU A 201 17.47 -10.43 42.09
C LEU A 201 18.67 -9.63 42.61
N THR A 202 19.47 -9.07 41.69
CA THR A 202 20.60 -8.19 42.02
C THR A 202 20.20 -6.73 42.21
N LEU A 203 18.90 -6.43 42.35
CA LEU A 203 18.32 -5.07 42.48
C LEU A 203 18.67 -4.12 41.35
N GLN A 204 19.00 -4.66 40.19
CA GLN A 204 19.20 -3.89 38.96
C GLN A 204 17.88 -3.84 38.15
N ASP A 205 17.57 -2.65 37.64
CA ASP A 205 16.43 -2.52 36.75
C ASP A 205 16.80 -2.98 35.31
N PRO A 206 16.22 -4.09 34.79
CA PRO A 206 16.54 -4.59 33.46
C PRO A 206 16.18 -3.64 32.33
N ASN A 207 15.36 -2.62 32.59
CA ASN A 207 14.91 -1.67 31.58
C ASN A 207 15.79 -0.40 31.52
N LYS A 208 16.73 -0.22 32.50
CA LYS A 208 17.54 1.00 32.58
C LYS A 208 18.42 1.27 31.35
N SER A 209 18.76 0.23 30.58
CA SER A 209 19.54 0.33 29.34
C SER A 209 18.73 0.67 28.10
N ARG A 210 17.40 0.76 28.20
CA ARG A 210 16.52 1.08 27.06
C ARG A 210 16.68 2.53 26.62
N PRO A 211 16.62 2.85 25.32
CA PRO A 211 16.86 4.20 24.80
C PRO A 211 15.95 5.28 25.41
N PHE A 212 14.69 4.93 25.70
CA PHE A 212 13.67 5.88 26.18
C PHE A 212 13.25 5.64 27.64
N PHE A 213 14.03 4.94 28.44
CA PHE A 213 13.68 4.55 29.81
C PHE A 213 13.15 5.71 30.68
N GLN A 214 13.80 6.87 30.63
CA GLN A 214 13.38 8.03 31.44
C GLN A 214 12.05 8.59 30.97
N GLU A 215 11.87 8.77 29.67
CA GLU A 215 10.65 9.28 29.09
C GLU A 215 9.48 8.28 29.27
N GLU A 216 9.74 6.98 29.12
CA GLU A 216 8.78 5.91 29.38
C GLU A 216 8.25 5.97 30.83
N ASN A 217 9.15 6.14 31.82
CA ASN A 217 8.76 6.29 33.22
C ASN A 217 7.97 7.57 33.49
N LYS A 218 8.32 8.67 32.84
CA LYS A 218 7.57 9.94 32.94
C LYS A 218 6.15 9.77 32.39
N ARG A 219 5.98 9.18 31.20
CA ARG A 219 4.69 8.89 30.57
C ARG A 219 3.84 7.93 31.43
N LYS A 220 4.44 6.90 31.98
CA LYS A 220 3.80 5.96 32.90
C LYS A 220 3.26 6.64 34.15
N LYS A 221 4.04 7.54 34.75
CA LYS A 221 3.56 8.35 35.92
C LYS A 221 2.41 9.26 35.52
N ALA A 222 2.52 9.94 34.38
CA ALA A 222 1.46 10.84 33.87
C ALA A 222 0.14 10.07 33.65
N ARG A 223 0.19 8.90 32.98
CA ARG A 223 -1.01 8.05 32.78
C ARG A 223 -1.65 7.63 34.11
N ARG A 224 -0.86 7.17 35.08
CA ARG A 224 -1.39 6.81 36.40
C ARG A 224 -2.05 7.99 37.13
N MET A 225 -1.50 9.19 36.98
CA MET A 225 -2.12 10.40 37.53
C MET A 225 -3.43 10.73 36.82
N ALA A 226 -3.45 10.62 35.48
CA ALA A 226 -4.66 10.87 34.68
C ALA A 226 -5.77 9.84 35.00
N GLU A 227 -5.42 8.56 35.18
CA GLU A 227 -6.35 7.49 35.59
C GLU A 227 -6.98 7.80 36.94
N LYS A 228 -6.18 8.16 37.95
CA LYS A 228 -6.66 8.54 39.28
C LYS A 228 -7.55 9.78 39.24
N ALA A 229 -7.14 10.80 38.48
CA ALA A 229 -7.94 12.01 38.33
C ALA A 229 -9.28 11.74 37.64
N TRP A 230 -9.33 10.82 36.68
CA TRP A 230 -10.56 10.37 36.03
C TRP A 230 -11.48 9.65 37.02
N GLU A 231 -10.94 8.71 37.80
CA GLU A 231 -11.70 7.99 38.84
C GLU A 231 -12.32 8.96 39.86
N GLN A 232 -11.55 9.94 40.34
CA GLN A 232 -12.04 10.96 41.26
C GLN A 232 -13.16 11.82 40.67
N ARG A 233 -13.02 12.25 39.39
CA ARG A 233 -14.07 13.01 38.70
C ARG A 233 -15.33 12.17 38.46
N SER A 234 -15.19 10.91 38.12
CA SER A 234 -16.33 10.02 37.91
C SER A 234 -17.12 9.75 39.20
N GLN A 235 -16.44 9.76 40.35
CA GLN A 235 -17.06 9.62 41.65
C GLN A 235 -17.78 10.91 42.13
N SER A 236 -17.27 12.08 41.76
CA SER A 236 -17.77 13.37 42.23
C SER A 236 -18.96 13.95 41.45
N GLN A 237 -19.42 13.30 40.36
CA GLN A 237 -20.58 13.70 39.51
C GLN A 237 -20.60 15.19 39.04
N THR A 238 -19.55 15.95 39.20
CA THR A 238 -19.51 17.36 38.75
C THR A 238 -19.03 17.42 37.30
N ARG A 239 -19.98 17.35 36.39
CA ARG A 239 -19.80 17.48 34.94
C ARG A 239 -19.65 18.93 34.45
N ALA A 240 -19.65 19.89 35.36
CA ALA A 240 -19.87 21.29 35.03
C ALA A 240 -18.61 22.09 34.61
N ASP A 241 -17.42 21.73 35.06
CA ASP A 241 -16.26 22.63 34.97
C ASP A 241 -15.20 22.28 33.91
N ALA A 242 -15.49 21.34 32.99
CA ALA A 242 -14.54 20.91 31.97
C ALA A 242 -14.68 21.67 30.64
N HIS A 243 -15.22 22.87 30.64
CA HIS A 243 -15.76 23.45 29.40
C HIS A 243 -14.81 24.33 28.59
N ASP A 244 -13.63 24.73 29.05
CA ASP A 244 -12.99 25.85 28.36
C ASP A 244 -11.52 25.70 27.93
N ALA A 245 -10.79 24.64 28.19
CA ALA A 245 -9.35 24.74 27.97
C ALA A 245 -8.75 23.77 26.92
N ASP A 246 -9.36 22.64 26.58
CA ASP A 246 -8.69 21.66 25.72
C ASP A 246 -9.60 21.15 24.59
N GLU A 247 -9.16 21.30 23.34
CA GLU A 247 -9.86 20.83 22.13
C GLU A 247 -10.05 19.30 22.12
N PHE A 248 -9.22 18.57 22.87
CA PHE A 248 -9.17 17.11 22.89
C PHE A 248 -9.38 16.51 24.29
N VAL A 249 -10.41 16.93 24.98
CA VAL A 249 -10.75 16.32 26.27
C VAL A 249 -11.09 14.84 26.07
N PRO A 250 -10.45 13.92 26.83
CA PRO A 250 -10.75 12.50 26.75
C PRO A 250 -12.22 12.19 27.00
N LEU A 251 -12.84 11.38 26.15
CA LEU A 251 -14.22 10.89 26.25
C LEU A 251 -14.31 9.55 26.98
N GLU A 252 -13.20 8.84 27.11
CA GLU A 252 -13.02 7.57 27.81
C GLU A 252 -11.80 7.68 28.72
N GLY A 253 -11.84 7.11 29.92
CA GLY A 253 -10.77 7.17 30.90
C GLY A 253 -10.74 5.99 31.85
N GLY A 254 -10.00 6.15 32.97
CA GLY A 254 -9.81 5.09 33.96
C GLY A 254 -8.78 4.03 33.52
N PRO A 255 -8.71 2.89 34.25
CA PRO A 255 -7.81 1.80 33.96
C PRO A 255 -7.99 1.24 32.56
N ASP A 256 -6.87 0.97 31.86
CA ASP A 256 -6.89 0.45 30.52
C ASP A 256 -7.37 -1.00 30.44
N LYS A 257 -8.49 -1.22 29.76
CA LYS A 257 -9.12 -2.54 29.54
C LYS A 257 -8.46 -3.34 28.41
N ILE A 258 -7.66 -2.69 27.58
CA ILE A 258 -6.95 -3.25 26.42
C ILE A 258 -7.91 -4.00 25.46
N PRO A 259 -9.04 -3.41 25.03
CA PRO A 259 -9.93 -4.08 24.09
C PRO A 259 -9.39 -4.02 22.66
N CYS A 260 -9.87 -4.92 21.79
CA CYS A 260 -9.68 -4.81 20.34
C CYS A 260 -10.74 -3.87 19.74
N ASP A 261 -10.67 -2.59 20.07
CA ASP A 261 -11.62 -1.56 19.64
C ASP A 261 -10.95 -0.20 19.47
N VAL A 262 -10.82 0.26 18.21
CA VAL A 262 -10.20 1.55 17.89
C VAL A 262 -11.00 2.72 18.46
N ARG A 263 -12.33 2.60 18.54
CA ARG A 263 -13.18 3.63 19.12
C ARG A 263 -12.83 3.91 20.59
N TYR A 264 -12.57 2.85 21.36
CA TYR A 264 -12.12 2.96 22.74
C TYR A 264 -10.82 3.78 22.85
N TYR A 265 -9.82 3.50 22.01
CA TYR A 265 -8.54 4.24 22.05
C TYR A 265 -8.68 5.69 21.53
N ALA A 266 -9.49 5.91 20.50
CA ALA A 266 -9.79 7.26 20.02
C ALA A 266 -10.42 8.12 21.11
N ARG A 267 -11.40 7.55 21.87
CA ARG A 267 -12.09 8.26 22.96
C ARG A 267 -11.18 8.56 24.14
N ARG A 268 -10.13 7.79 24.38
CA ARG A 268 -9.12 8.07 25.41
C ARG A 268 -8.30 9.32 25.12
N VAL A 269 -8.23 9.73 23.86
CA VAL A 269 -7.49 10.93 23.43
C VAL A 269 -8.40 12.07 22.94
N GLY A 270 -9.72 11.98 23.24
CA GLY A 270 -10.70 13.02 22.89
C GLY A 270 -11.18 13.02 21.45
N LEU A 271 -10.90 11.95 20.69
CA LEU A 271 -11.44 11.68 19.37
C LEU A 271 -12.56 10.61 19.46
N ASP A 272 -13.23 10.34 18.34
CA ASP A 272 -14.15 9.20 18.25
C ASP A 272 -13.93 8.50 16.90
N CYS A 273 -14.56 7.35 16.72
CA CYS A 273 -14.43 6.54 15.51
C CYS A 273 -15.79 6.07 15.05
N GLU A 274 -16.02 6.06 13.75
CA GLU A 274 -17.18 5.43 13.13
C GLU A 274 -16.73 4.42 12.07
N ILE A 275 -17.60 3.45 11.79
CA ILE A 275 -17.30 2.31 10.91
C ILE A 275 -18.19 2.40 9.68
N PHE A 276 -17.56 2.27 8.50
CA PHE A 276 -18.22 2.11 7.22
C PHE A 276 -17.95 0.71 6.70
N ASP A 277 -19.02 0.05 6.24
CA ASP A 277 -18.89 -1.16 5.45
C ASP A 277 -18.71 -0.76 3.98
N VAL A 278 -17.70 -1.33 3.33
CA VAL A 278 -17.36 -1.06 1.93
C VAL A 278 -17.34 -2.37 1.17
N GLN A 279 -18.13 -2.46 0.10
CA GLN A 279 -18.14 -3.62 -0.76
C GLN A 279 -17.11 -3.47 -1.88
N THR A 280 -16.27 -4.49 -2.06
CA THR A 280 -15.34 -4.61 -3.17
C THR A 280 -16.07 -5.11 -4.43
N GLU A 281 -15.45 -4.93 -5.60
CA GLU A 281 -16.01 -5.37 -6.88
C GLU A 281 -16.31 -6.89 -6.91
N ASP A 282 -15.49 -7.68 -6.22
CA ASP A 282 -15.64 -9.13 -6.11
C ASP A 282 -16.48 -9.58 -4.90
N GLY A 283 -17.17 -8.64 -4.23
CA GLY A 283 -18.21 -8.92 -3.24
C GLY A 283 -17.77 -9.05 -1.80
N PHE A 284 -16.49 -8.80 -1.47
CA PHE A 284 -16.06 -8.72 -0.08
C PHE A 284 -16.61 -7.46 0.58
N ILE A 285 -17.02 -7.59 1.85
CA ILE A 285 -17.42 -6.46 2.68
C ILE A 285 -16.30 -6.21 3.68
N ILE A 286 -15.61 -5.08 3.50
CA ILE A 286 -14.45 -4.66 4.27
C ILE A 286 -14.79 -3.45 5.13
N GLU A 287 -14.09 -3.28 6.25
CA GLU A 287 -14.33 -2.18 7.17
C GLU A 287 -13.40 -1.00 6.88
N LEU A 288 -13.96 0.19 6.79
CA LEU A 288 -13.26 1.46 6.74
C LEU A 288 -13.63 2.26 8.00
N TRP A 289 -12.64 2.69 8.76
CA TRP A 289 -12.87 3.39 10.02
C TRP A 289 -12.49 4.85 9.88
N HIS A 290 -13.40 5.76 10.21
CA HIS A 290 -13.20 7.19 10.15
C HIS A 290 -12.93 7.74 11.57
N ILE A 291 -11.77 8.38 11.76
CA ILE A 291 -11.36 9.02 13.00
C ILE A 291 -11.71 10.49 12.97
N TYR A 292 -12.50 10.95 13.90
CA TYR A 292 -12.97 12.33 13.92
C TYR A 292 -12.99 12.95 15.31
N ASN A 293 -13.00 14.29 15.34
CA ASN A 293 -13.25 15.03 16.55
C ASN A 293 -14.76 15.27 16.68
N PRO A 294 -15.45 14.79 17.74
CA PRO A 294 -16.89 14.93 17.90
C PRO A 294 -17.36 16.40 18.05
N ARG A 295 -16.46 17.35 18.30
CA ARG A 295 -16.78 18.78 18.30
C ARG A 295 -16.86 19.40 16.90
N ASP A 296 -16.16 18.81 15.93
CA ASP A 296 -16.05 19.34 14.56
C ASP A 296 -16.94 18.60 13.56
N TYR A 297 -17.27 17.35 13.84
CA TYR A 297 -17.95 16.45 12.93
C TYR A 297 -19.20 15.84 13.56
N GLN A 298 -20.28 15.78 12.78
CA GLN A 298 -21.50 15.10 13.16
C GLN A 298 -21.65 13.82 12.35
N ARG A 299 -21.77 12.67 13.05
CA ARG A 299 -21.97 11.38 12.39
C ARG A 299 -23.23 11.38 11.53
N SER A 300 -23.11 10.82 10.32
CA SER A 300 -24.27 10.45 9.52
C SER A 300 -24.97 9.22 10.13
N ASP A 301 -26.26 9.09 9.87
CA ASP A 301 -27.04 7.92 10.34
C ASP A 301 -26.50 6.65 9.66
N PRO A 302 -26.05 5.63 10.43
CA PRO A 302 -25.59 4.36 9.86
C PRO A 302 -26.62 3.67 8.97
N SER A 303 -27.93 3.88 9.22
CA SER A 303 -29.01 3.27 8.45
C SER A 303 -29.11 3.80 7.00
N GLN A 304 -28.55 4.98 6.75
CA GLN A 304 -28.52 5.61 5.41
C GLN A 304 -27.29 5.22 4.59
N ARG A 305 -26.34 4.46 5.19
CA ARG A 305 -25.10 4.06 4.54
C ARG A 305 -25.29 2.70 3.89
N THR A 306 -25.06 2.63 2.59
CA THR A 306 -25.00 1.36 1.86
C THR A 306 -23.56 0.91 1.69
N PRO A 307 -23.25 -0.40 1.77
CA PRO A 307 -21.90 -0.89 1.46
C PRO A 307 -21.47 -0.56 0.03
N ASN A 308 -22.42 -0.58 -0.91
CA ASN A 308 -22.21 -0.21 -2.30
C ASN A 308 -22.15 1.31 -2.39
N GLY A 309 -20.95 1.86 -2.49
CA GLY A 309 -20.75 3.27 -2.78
C GLY A 309 -20.57 3.52 -4.30
N PRO A 310 -20.62 4.79 -4.74
CA PRO A 310 -20.24 5.14 -6.10
C PRO A 310 -18.78 4.75 -6.37
N ASP A 311 -18.49 4.28 -7.59
CA ASP A 311 -17.15 3.97 -8.03
C ASP A 311 -16.55 5.21 -8.73
N VAL A 312 -15.57 5.85 -8.07
CA VAL A 312 -14.93 7.08 -8.60
C VAL A 312 -13.99 6.84 -9.79
N PHE A 313 -13.68 5.59 -10.10
CA PHE A 313 -12.87 5.20 -11.25
C PHE A 313 -13.70 4.98 -12.52
N ARG A 314 -15.01 4.87 -12.39
CA ARG A 314 -15.96 4.81 -13.47
C ARG A 314 -16.67 6.16 -13.56
N ASN A 315 -16.80 6.70 -14.77
CA ASN A 315 -17.46 7.98 -15.01
C ASN A 315 -18.98 7.98 -14.69
N ASP A 316 -19.39 7.25 -13.67
CA ASP A 316 -20.74 7.28 -13.16
C ASP A 316 -20.94 8.59 -12.36
N ARG A 317 -21.19 9.67 -13.10
CA ARG A 317 -21.49 11.01 -12.58
C ARG A 317 -22.83 11.09 -11.85
N SER A 318 -23.35 10.00 -11.34
CA SER A 318 -24.48 10.05 -10.41
C SER A 318 -24.04 10.50 -9.01
N THR A 319 -23.25 11.58 -8.94
CA THR A 319 -22.98 12.31 -7.70
C THR A 319 -24.15 13.20 -7.30
N ASP A 320 -25.32 13.01 -7.89
CA ASP A 320 -26.53 13.70 -7.45
C ASP A 320 -26.98 13.12 -6.11
N GLY A 321 -26.46 13.70 -5.04
CA GLY A 321 -27.20 13.83 -3.83
C GLY A 321 -26.92 12.85 -2.68
N VAL A 322 -25.71 12.38 -2.42
CA VAL A 322 -25.40 11.84 -1.07
C VAL A 322 -24.08 12.40 -0.55
N SER A 323 -24.01 13.68 -0.37
CA SER A 323 -23.07 14.26 0.56
C SER A 323 -23.67 14.17 1.96
N GLY A 324 -23.64 12.99 2.55
CA GLY A 324 -23.93 12.81 3.98
C GLY A 324 -22.83 13.38 4.89
N TYR A 325 -21.77 13.90 4.29
CA TYR A 325 -20.57 14.37 4.96
C TYR A 325 -20.77 15.80 5.48
N GLN A 326 -20.94 15.95 6.78
CA GLN A 326 -21.23 17.23 7.39
C GLN A 326 -20.10 17.69 8.30
N TYR A 327 -19.02 18.20 7.69
CA TYR A 327 -18.22 19.19 8.40
C TYR A 327 -18.98 20.53 8.48
N ARG A 328 -18.86 21.19 9.63
CA ARG A 328 -19.36 22.56 9.77
C ARG A 328 -18.73 23.45 8.69
N PRO A 329 -19.47 24.39 8.09
CA PRO A 329 -18.93 25.30 7.07
C PRO A 329 -17.61 25.94 7.51
N GLY A 330 -16.60 25.94 6.63
CA GLY A 330 -15.27 26.51 6.93
C GLY A 330 -14.30 25.60 7.69
N LYS A 331 -14.63 24.31 7.95
CA LYS A 331 -13.77 23.36 8.67
C LYS A 331 -13.44 22.09 7.88
N LYS A 332 -13.42 22.13 6.54
CA LYS A 332 -12.99 20.99 5.73
C LYS A 332 -11.55 20.60 6.08
N LYS A 333 -11.31 19.29 6.14
CA LYS A 333 -10.01 18.68 6.42
C LYS A 333 -9.61 17.82 5.23
N TYR A 334 -8.33 17.82 4.89
CA TYR A 334 -7.83 17.04 3.75
C TYR A 334 -7.86 15.54 4.08
N PRO A 335 -8.43 14.68 3.19
CA PRO A 335 -8.59 13.26 3.48
C PRO A 335 -7.26 12.48 3.35
N VAL A 336 -7.04 11.59 4.31
CA VAL A 336 -5.88 10.70 4.35
C VAL A 336 -6.35 9.29 4.62
N LEU A 337 -6.01 8.36 3.73
CA LEU A 337 -6.28 6.93 3.88
C LEU A 337 -5.03 6.22 4.38
N MET A 338 -5.16 5.39 5.43
CA MET A 338 -4.05 4.63 6.01
C MET A 338 -4.30 3.12 5.87
N ILE A 339 -3.33 2.39 5.30
CA ILE A 339 -3.41 0.95 5.03
C ILE A 339 -2.35 0.18 5.84
N HIS A 340 -2.79 -0.84 6.56
CA HIS A 340 -1.99 -1.62 7.52
C HIS A 340 -1.08 -2.67 6.88
N GLY A 341 -0.17 -3.23 7.71
CA GLY A 341 0.76 -4.31 7.34
C GLY A 341 0.16 -5.72 7.35
N LEU A 342 1.01 -6.72 7.03
CA LEU A 342 0.66 -8.15 7.03
C LEU A 342 0.20 -8.59 8.42
N LEU A 343 -0.87 -9.37 8.47
CA LEU A 343 -1.49 -9.88 9.71
C LEU A 343 -1.98 -8.80 10.69
N GLN A 344 -2.04 -7.53 10.28
CA GLN A 344 -2.54 -6.43 11.10
C GLN A 344 -3.94 -5.99 10.64
N SER A 345 -4.60 -5.21 11.48
CA SER A 345 -5.67 -4.30 11.10
C SER A 345 -5.20 -2.86 11.22
N ALA A 346 -5.94 -1.91 10.69
CA ALA A 346 -5.61 -0.50 10.74
C ALA A 346 -5.55 0.07 12.18
N GLY A 347 -6.07 -0.65 13.17
CA GLY A 347 -5.90 -0.30 14.59
C GLY A 347 -4.45 -0.28 15.08
N ALA A 348 -3.51 -0.89 14.33
CA ALA A 348 -2.08 -0.78 14.60
C ALA A 348 -1.58 0.68 14.62
N TYR A 349 -2.26 1.60 13.95
CA TYR A 349 -1.96 3.03 13.94
C TYR A 349 -2.54 3.81 15.13
N CYS A 350 -3.23 3.14 16.07
CA CYS A 350 -4.04 3.75 17.14
C CYS A 350 -3.64 3.32 18.56
N THR A 351 -2.47 2.74 18.76
CA THR A 351 -2.12 2.04 20.02
C THR A 351 -1.26 2.85 20.99
N ASN A 352 -0.72 4.00 20.57
CA ASN A 352 0.27 4.79 21.32
C ASN A 352 -0.32 6.08 21.91
N ASP A 353 -1.58 6.07 22.37
CA ASP A 353 -2.28 7.26 22.86
C ASP A 353 -2.13 8.43 21.85
N ASP A 354 -1.76 9.62 22.31
CA ASP A 354 -1.57 10.81 21.45
C ASP A 354 -0.44 10.66 20.41
N ASP A 355 0.53 9.81 20.66
CA ASP A 355 1.62 9.51 19.74
C ASP A 355 1.27 8.40 18.72
N SER A 356 0.01 8.00 18.64
CA SER A 356 -0.51 7.19 17.53
C SER A 356 -0.51 8.01 16.24
N LEU A 357 0.05 7.48 15.16
CA LEU A 357 0.16 8.23 13.90
C LEU A 357 -1.22 8.70 13.39
N ALA A 358 -2.26 7.85 13.50
CA ALA A 358 -3.62 8.20 13.10
C ALA A 358 -4.18 9.37 13.94
N PHE A 359 -3.99 9.32 15.26
CA PHE A 359 -4.51 10.38 16.14
C PHE A 359 -3.71 11.67 16.03
N PHE A 360 -2.40 11.58 15.84
CA PHE A 360 -1.55 12.74 15.58
C PHE A 360 -2.00 13.49 14.32
N LEU A 361 -2.25 12.78 13.21
CA LEU A 361 -2.72 13.39 11.97
C LEU A 361 -4.12 13.98 12.12
N ALA A 362 -5.06 13.27 12.77
CA ALA A 362 -6.40 13.77 13.04
C ALA A 362 -6.39 15.06 13.89
N LYS A 363 -5.54 15.10 14.93
CA LYS A 363 -5.32 16.29 15.78
C LYS A 363 -4.57 17.40 15.07
N SER A 364 -3.73 17.07 14.10
CA SER A 364 -3.06 18.05 13.24
C SER A 364 -4.02 18.74 12.26
N GLY A 365 -5.19 18.15 12.01
CA GLY A 365 -6.21 18.77 11.16
C GLY A 365 -6.50 18.03 9.85
N TYR A 366 -6.06 16.78 9.73
CA TYR A 366 -6.44 15.89 8.62
C TYR A 366 -7.73 15.14 8.92
N ASP A 367 -8.38 14.70 7.85
CA ASP A 367 -9.51 13.80 7.88
C ASP A 367 -9.00 12.38 7.69
N VAL A 368 -8.93 11.60 8.79
CA VAL A 368 -8.20 10.34 8.84
C VAL A 368 -9.12 9.15 8.69
N TRP A 369 -8.83 8.35 7.66
CA TRP A 369 -9.54 7.13 7.30
C TRP A 369 -8.62 5.93 7.40
N LEU A 370 -9.04 4.90 8.12
CA LEU A 370 -8.28 3.69 8.39
C LEU A 370 -8.87 2.54 7.60
N GLY A 371 -8.20 2.13 6.53
CA GLY A 371 -8.65 1.06 5.65
C GLY A 371 -8.22 -0.32 6.14
N ASN A 372 -9.17 -1.25 6.22
CA ASN A 372 -8.91 -2.65 6.51
C ASN A 372 -9.06 -3.49 5.25
N ASN A 373 -8.14 -4.41 5.03
CA ASN A 373 -8.20 -5.36 3.93
C ASN A 373 -9.25 -6.45 4.19
N ARG A 374 -9.57 -7.21 3.14
CA ARG A 374 -10.52 -8.31 3.16
C ARG A 374 -10.27 -9.32 4.28
N CYS A 375 -11.32 -9.87 4.78
CA CYS A 375 -11.40 -10.79 5.91
C CYS A 375 -11.16 -10.13 7.29
N GLY A 376 -10.03 -9.50 7.55
CA GLY A 376 -9.77 -8.80 8.81
C GLY A 376 -10.15 -9.61 10.06
N PHE A 377 -10.85 -8.99 11.01
CA PHE A 377 -11.43 -9.68 12.19
C PHE A 377 -12.76 -10.39 11.89
N LYS A 378 -13.49 -9.92 10.89
CA LYS A 378 -14.83 -10.40 10.54
C LYS A 378 -14.91 -10.69 9.04
N PRO A 379 -14.53 -11.90 8.61
CA PRO A 379 -14.64 -12.27 7.22
C PRO A 379 -16.10 -12.18 6.74
N ARG A 380 -16.38 -11.30 5.77
CA ARG A 380 -17.71 -11.07 5.21
C ARG A 380 -17.65 -10.96 3.69
N HIS A 381 -18.63 -11.58 3.05
CA HIS A 381 -18.83 -11.52 1.61
C HIS A 381 -20.34 -11.60 1.33
N ASN A 382 -20.84 -10.94 0.29
CA ASN A 382 -22.28 -10.93 -0.01
C ASN A 382 -22.82 -12.28 -0.49
N LEU A 383 -22.01 -13.16 -1.10
CA LEU A 383 -22.42 -14.47 -1.60
C LEU A 383 -21.77 -15.66 -0.89
N LEU A 384 -20.52 -15.52 -0.41
CA LEU A 384 -19.70 -16.62 0.08
C LEU A 384 -19.75 -16.70 1.61
N SER A 385 -19.85 -17.92 2.13
CA SER A 385 -19.73 -18.20 3.56
C SER A 385 -18.27 -18.38 3.97
N TYR A 386 -17.97 -18.25 5.26
CA TYR A 386 -16.64 -18.49 5.84
C TYR A 386 -16.08 -19.89 5.50
N SER A 387 -16.95 -20.90 5.34
CA SER A 387 -16.57 -22.29 5.04
C SER A 387 -16.32 -22.55 3.56
N ASP A 388 -16.63 -21.60 2.70
CA ASP A 388 -16.41 -21.72 1.26
C ASP A 388 -14.94 -21.43 0.93
N PRO A 389 -14.21 -22.34 0.26
CA PRO A 389 -12.80 -22.10 -0.09
C PRO A 389 -12.62 -20.93 -1.06
N ARG A 390 -13.63 -20.57 -1.84
CA ARG A 390 -13.59 -19.42 -2.75
C ARG A 390 -13.44 -18.09 -1.99
N MET A 391 -13.99 -18.00 -0.77
CA MET A 391 -13.80 -16.85 0.11
C MET A 391 -12.33 -16.58 0.49
N TRP A 392 -11.47 -17.57 0.29
CA TRP A 392 -10.05 -17.53 0.65
C TRP A 392 -9.11 -17.62 -0.56
N ALA A 393 -9.67 -17.64 -1.77
CA ALA A 393 -8.91 -17.67 -3.03
C ALA A 393 -8.45 -16.27 -3.45
N TRP A 394 -7.55 -15.67 -2.69
CA TRP A 394 -6.97 -14.35 -2.96
C TRP A 394 -5.56 -14.21 -2.36
N ASN A 395 -4.80 -13.27 -2.89
CA ASN A 395 -3.47 -12.89 -2.42
C ASN A 395 -3.30 -11.37 -2.42
N ILE A 396 -2.07 -10.88 -2.35
CA ILE A 396 -1.74 -9.46 -2.31
C ILE A 396 -2.27 -8.68 -3.52
N ARG A 397 -2.36 -9.32 -4.70
CA ARG A 397 -2.86 -8.69 -5.92
C ARG A 397 -4.31 -8.26 -5.76
N GLN A 398 -5.19 -9.14 -5.26
CA GLN A 398 -6.60 -8.80 -5.04
C GLN A 398 -6.78 -7.70 -3.99
N MET A 399 -5.95 -7.67 -2.94
CA MET A 399 -5.94 -6.55 -1.99
C MET A 399 -5.59 -5.22 -2.69
N GLY A 400 -4.60 -5.23 -3.59
CA GLY A 400 -4.20 -4.05 -4.35
C GLY A 400 -5.25 -3.58 -5.35
N VAL A 401 -5.77 -4.50 -6.18
CA VAL A 401 -6.63 -4.13 -7.32
C VAL A 401 -8.13 -4.11 -6.99
N MET A 402 -8.55 -4.62 -5.83
CA MET A 402 -9.95 -4.67 -5.40
C MET A 402 -10.20 -3.89 -4.12
N ASP A 403 -9.46 -4.19 -3.02
CA ASP A 403 -9.73 -3.55 -1.73
C ASP A 403 -9.32 -2.09 -1.74
N LEU A 404 -8.12 -1.77 -2.25
CA LEU A 404 -7.60 -0.41 -2.25
C LEU A 404 -8.49 0.55 -3.04
N PRO A 405 -8.92 0.27 -4.29
CA PRO A 405 -9.80 1.18 -5.02
C PRO A 405 -11.19 1.31 -4.38
N ALA A 406 -11.73 0.24 -3.76
CA ALA A 406 -13.00 0.33 -3.04
C ALA A 406 -12.90 1.27 -1.83
N LEU A 407 -11.80 1.20 -1.06
CA LEU A 407 -11.53 2.10 0.07
C LEU A 407 -11.35 3.55 -0.41
N ILE A 408 -10.55 3.78 -1.46
CA ILE A 408 -10.33 5.10 -2.06
C ILE A 408 -11.67 5.70 -2.55
N SER A 409 -12.47 4.91 -3.28
CA SER A 409 -13.77 5.36 -3.79
C SER A 409 -14.68 5.78 -2.66
N ARG A 410 -14.75 5.01 -1.57
CA ARG A 410 -15.58 5.37 -0.40
C ARG A 410 -15.10 6.67 0.23
N VAL A 411 -13.81 6.85 0.48
CA VAL A 411 -13.27 8.07 1.08
C VAL A 411 -13.58 9.27 0.20
N LEU A 412 -13.30 9.20 -1.09
CA LEU A 412 -13.52 10.31 -2.02
C LEU A 412 -15.00 10.65 -2.20
N SER A 413 -15.89 9.64 -2.23
CA SER A 413 -17.33 9.87 -2.31
C SER A 413 -17.90 10.51 -1.03
N GLU A 414 -17.42 10.13 0.16
CA GLU A 414 -17.86 10.71 1.42
C GLU A 414 -17.32 12.13 1.63
N THR A 415 -16.10 12.42 1.20
CA THR A 415 -15.41 13.70 1.44
C THR A 415 -15.62 14.72 0.33
N GLY A 416 -15.94 14.27 -0.88
CA GLY A 416 -16.11 15.12 -2.07
C GLY A 416 -14.79 15.70 -2.61
N PHE A 417 -13.63 15.14 -2.25
CA PHE A 417 -12.35 15.52 -2.82
C PHE A 417 -12.02 14.69 -4.06
N SER A 418 -11.24 15.26 -4.98
CA SER A 418 -10.76 14.58 -6.19
C SER A 418 -9.64 13.58 -5.91
N LYS A 419 -8.82 13.88 -4.89
CA LYS A 419 -7.67 13.06 -4.46
C LYS A 419 -7.58 12.99 -2.94
N LEU A 420 -6.84 12.00 -2.47
CA LEU A 420 -6.50 11.82 -1.06
C LEU A 420 -5.00 11.56 -0.88
N GLY A 421 -4.46 11.78 0.32
CA GLY A 421 -3.15 11.29 0.72
C GLY A 421 -3.24 9.82 1.13
N LEU A 422 -2.32 8.99 0.65
CA LEU A 422 -2.27 7.57 0.99
C LEU A 422 -1.04 7.27 1.84
N ILE A 423 -1.26 6.72 3.04
CA ILE A 423 -0.20 6.20 3.91
C ILE A 423 -0.34 4.69 3.96
N ALA A 424 0.75 3.97 3.74
CA ALA A 424 0.72 2.52 3.91
C ALA A 424 1.98 2.02 4.64
N HIS A 425 1.82 0.94 5.40
CA HIS A 425 2.90 0.29 6.12
C HIS A 425 3.11 -1.14 5.65
N SER A 426 4.38 -1.55 5.44
CA SER A 426 4.73 -2.94 5.17
C SER A 426 3.93 -3.56 4.00
N GLN A 427 3.11 -4.61 4.22
CA GLN A 427 2.23 -5.20 3.20
C GLN A 427 1.31 -4.16 2.55
N GLY A 428 0.84 -3.15 3.30
CA GLY A 428 0.05 -2.07 2.71
C GLY A 428 0.81 -1.33 1.62
N THR A 429 2.15 -1.17 1.77
CA THR A 429 3.00 -0.63 0.71
C THR A 429 3.07 -1.58 -0.47
N THR A 430 3.19 -2.89 -0.23
CA THR A 430 3.24 -3.91 -1.29
C THR A 430 1.97 -3.90 -2.13
N GLN A 431 0.79 -3.91 -1.50
CA GLN A 431 -0.47 -3.89 -2.24
C GLN A 431 -0.64 -2.61 -3.07
N THR A 432 -0.19 -1.47 -2.54
CA THR A 432 -0.20 -0.19 -3.26
C THR A 432 0.77 -0.21 -4.44
N LEU A 433 2.02 -0.64 -4.23
CA LEU A 433 3.02 -0.78 -5.28
C LEU A 433 2.58 -1.74 -6.39
N VAL A 434 1.95 -2.87 -6.02
CA VAL A 434 1.38 -3.81 -6.99
C VAL A 434 0.21 -3.18 -7.75
N ALA A 435 -0.70 -2.48 -7.05
CA ALA A 435 -1.86 -1.85 -7.69
C ALA A 435 -1.46 -0.78 -8.71
N LEU A 436 -0.46 0.05 -8.38
CA LEU A 436 0.04 1.13 -9.23
C LEU A 436 0.89 0.65 -10.42
N ALA A 437 1.30 -0.62 -10.45
CA ALA A 437 2.07 -1.16 -11.55
C ALA A 437 1.29 -1.04 -12.87
N LYS A 438 1.98 -0.64 -13.96
CA LYS A 438 1.38 -0.35 -15.27
C LYS A 438 0.55 -1.48 -15.86
N GLU A 439 0.78 -2.72 -15.41
CA GLU A 439 0.10 -3.93 -15.87
C GLU A 439 -1.05 -4.35 -14.94
N GLN A 440 -1.34 -3.57 -13.90
CA GLN A 440 -2.37 -3.90 -12.92
C GLN A 440 -3.52 -2.87 -12.98
N ARG A 441 -3.48 -1.85 -12.13
CA ARG A 441 -4.55 -0.87 -12.03
C ARG A 441 -3.97 0.55 -11.84
N PRO A 442 -3.16 1.05 -12.80
CA PRO A 442 -2.40 2.29 -12.67
C PRO A 442 -3.29 3.53 -12.46
N GLU A 443 -4.54 3.53 -12.95
CA GLU A 443 -5.49 4.63 -12.81
C GLU A 443 -5.79 5.00 -11.33
N ILE A 444 -5.51 4.10 -10.39
CA ILE A 444 -5.61 4.38 -8.95
C ILE A 444 -4.72 5.56 -8.57
N GLY A 445 -3.57 5.71 -9.22
CA GLY A 445 -2.62 6.79 -8.95
C GLY A 445 -3.19 8.18 -9.17
N GLU A 446 -4.13 8.35 -10.10
CA GLU A 446 -4.79 9.64 -10.37
C GLU A 446 -5.65 10.15 -9.20
N LYS A 447 -6.05 9.26 -8.30
CA LYS A 447 -6.84 9.57 -7.10
C LYS A 447 -6.00 9.77 -5.84
N ILE A 448 -4.67 9.71 -5.97
CA ILE A 448 -3.71 9.84 -4.88
C ILE A 448 -2.86 11.09 -5.11
N SER A 449 -2.78 11.98 -4.14
CA SER A 449 -1.90 13.16 -4.20
C SER A 449 -0.46 12.83 -3.84
N VAL A 450 -0.27 11.90 -2.92
CA VAL A 450 1.03 11.35 -2.55
C VAL A 450 0.87 9.97 -1.91
N PHE A 451 1.80 9.09 -2.21
CA PHE A 451 1.92 7.79 -1.56
C PHE A 451 3.06 7.80 -0.55
N CYS A 452 2.73 7.86 0.74
CA CYS A 452 3.67 7.76 1.87
C CYS A 452 3.88 6.30 2.25
N ALA A 453 5.03 5.76 1.90
CA ALA A 453 5.41 4.37 2.15
C ALA A 453 6.28 4.23 3.40
N LEU A 454 5.73 3.64 4.46
CA LEU A 454 6.40 3.36 5.72
C LEU A 454 6.93 1.93 5.73
N ALA A 455 8.25 1.75 5.91
CA ALA A 455 8.92 0.47 5.80
C ALA A 455 8.53 -0.30 4.52
N PRO A 456 8.81 0.25 3.31
CA PRO A 456 8.30 -0.24 2.05
C PRO A 456 8.77 -1.67 1.74
N ALA A 457 7.81 -2.58 1.52
CA ALA A 457 8.04 -4.00 1.35
C ALA A 457 8.04 -4.42 -0.14
N ALA A 458 8.99 -3.90 -0.92
CA ALA A 458 9.18 -4.26 -2.32
C ALA A 458 10.21 -5.38 -2.52
N TYR A 459 11.26 -5.37 -1.73
CA TYR A 459 12.34 -6.37 -1.77
C TYR A 459 12.44 -7.12 -0.45
N ALA A 460 12.76 -8.41 -0.52
CA ALA A 460 12.94 -9.25 0.66
C ALA A 460 14.28 -8.96 1.35
N GLY A 461 14.24 -8.73 2.65
CA GLY A 461 15.42 -8.60 3.50
C GLY A 461 16.09 -9.95 3.85
N PRO A 462 17.16 -9.94 4.65
CA PRO A 462 17.95 -11.13 4.98
C PRO A 462 17.19 -12.17 5.79
N LEU A 463 16.13 -11.79 6.49
CA LEU A 463 15.32 -12.65 7.35
C LEU A 463 14.75 -13.88 6.60
N ILE A 464 14.46 -13.74 5.31
CA ILE A 464 13.95 -14.84 4.48
C ILE A 464 14.91 -16.04 4.41
N GLY A 465 16.16 -15.85 4.83
CA GLY A 465 17.18 -16.90 4.97
C GLY A 465 17.05 -17.78 6.23
N LYS A 466 16.19 -17.46 7.21
CA LYS A 466 16.00 -18.28 8.41
C LYS A 466 15.38 -19.65 8.10
N MET A 467 15.67 -20.64 8.95
CA MET A 467 15.34 -22.05 8.71
C MET A 467 13.84 -22.30 8.48
N TYR A 468 12.97 -21.65 9.26
CA TYR A 468 11.51 -21.84 9.10
C TYR A 468 10.97 -21.21 7.81
N PHE A 469 11.53 -20.10 7.33
CA PHE A 469 11.19 -19.54 6.02
C PHE A 469 11.78 -20.40 4.88
N LYS A 470 12.98 -20.95 5.05
CA LYS A 470 13.54 -21.92 4.10
C LYS A 470 12.65 -23.15 3.98
N PHE A 471 12.13 -23.68 5.11
CA PHE A 471 11.19 -24.80 5.10
C PHE A 471 9.93 -24.47 4.29
N MET A 472 9.29 -23.31 4.55
CA MET A 472 8.10 -22.87 3.82
C MET A 472 8.35 -22.74 2.31
N ARG A 473 9.56 -22.35 1.91
CA ARG A 473 9.96 -22.19 0.52
C ARG A 473 10.28 -23.53 -0.19
N ILE A 474 10.61 -24.58 0.55
CA ILE A 474 10.95 -25.88 -0.04
C ILE A 474 9.69 -26.69 -0.36
N ILE A 475 8.65 -26.59 0.45
CA ILE A 475 7.43 -27.38 0.26
C ILE A 475 6.68 -26.97 -1.02
N SER A 476 6.10 -27.98 -1.70
CA SER A 476 5.32 -27.73 -2.91
C SER A 476 4.02 -26.96 -2.59
N PRO A 477 3.39 -26.30 -3.58
CA PRO A 477 2.11 -25.61 -3.37
C PRO A 477 1.02 -26.56 -2.84
N GLY A 478 0.98 -27.80 -3.34
CA GLY A 478 0.06 -28.83 -2.83
C GLY A 478 0.30 -29.16 -1.37
N MET A 479 1.57 -29.33 -0.96
CA MET A 479 1.96 -29.57 0.43
C MET A 479 1.66 -28.36 1.31
N PHE A 480 1.89 -27.14 0.81
CA PHE A 480 1.54 -25.92 1.54
C PHE A 480 0.04 -25.88 1.86
N ARG A 481 -0.81 -26.17 0.87
CA ARG A 481 -2.27 -26.27 1.06
C ARG A 481 -2.65 -27.41 2.00
N ALA A 482 -1.97 -28.56 1.94
CA ALA A 482 -2.22 -29.67 2.85
C ALA A 482 -1.96 -29.30 4.31
N VAL A 483 -0.89 -28.55 4.58
CA VAL A 483 -0.51 -28.13 5.95
C VAL A 483 -1.33 -26.95 6.43
N PHE A 484 -1.50 -25.89 5.62
CA PHE A 484 -2.12 -24.64 6.03
C PHE A 484 -3.56 -24.47 5.56
N GLY A 485 -4.05 -25.41 4.74
CA GLY A 485 -5.43 -25.38 4.26
C GLY A 485 -5.62 -24.56 2.98
N ILE A 486 -6.88 -24.51 2.57
CA ILE A 486 -7.40 -23.74 1.44
C ILE A 486 -8.35 -22.63 1.92
N HIS A 487 -8.29 -22.32 3.20
CA HIS A 487 -9.10 -21.32 3.91
C HIS A 487 -8.20 -20.29 4.58
N ALA A 488 -8.61 -19.80 5.76
CA ALA A 488 -7.79 -18.92 6.59
C ALA A 488 -6.48 -19.62 7.02
N PHE A 489 -5.39 -18.88 6.99
CA PHE A 489 -4.08 -19.31 7.49
C PHE A 489 -4.10 -19.41 9.03
N ILE A 490 -3.88 -20.58 9.57
CA ILE A 490 -3.85 -20.88 11.04
C ILE A 490 -4.99 -20.19 11.80
N PRO A 491 -6.26 -20.51 11.52
CA PRO A 491 -7.42 -19.80 12.11
C PRO A 491 -7.48 -19.89 13.63
N PHE A 492 -6.78 -20.85 14.23
CA PHE A 492 -6.68 -21.02 15.68
C PHE A 492 -6.09 -19.78 16.39
N MET A 493 -5.25 -19.00 15.72
CA MET A 493 -4.74 -17.73 16.27
C MET A 493 -5.88 -16.78 16.66
N MET A 494 -6.92 -16.70 15.82
CA MET A 494 -8.09 -15.84 16.06
C MET A 494 -8.98 -16.38 17.19
N THR A 495 -9.08 -17.70 17.32
CA THR A 495 -9.75 -18.33 18.46
C THR A 495 -9.03 -17.98 19.76
N MET A 496 -7.71 -18.04 19.78
CA MET A 496 -6.93 -17.65 20.97
C MET A 496 -7.07 -16.16 21.27
N HIS A 497 -7.10 -15.30 20.25
CA HIS A 497 -7.34 -13.87 20.41
C HIS A 497 -8.67 -13.58 21.15
N SER A 498 -9.73 -14.32 20.84
CA SER A 498 -11.04 -14.12 21.46
C SER A 498 -11.19 -14.73 22.85
N LEU A 499 -10.40 -15.77 23.19
CA LEU A 499 -10.54 -16.54 24.44
C LEU A 499 -9.57 -16.09 25.53
N LEU A 500 -8.36 -15.66 25.17
CA LEU A 500 -7.32 -15.35 26.14
C LEU A 500 -7.44 -13.92 26.69
N PRO A 501 -7.07 -13.70 27.95
CA PRO A 501 -6.99 -12.34 28.48
C PRO A 501 -6.07 -11.45 27.64
N PRO A 502 -6.46 -10.20 27.32
CA PRO A 502 -5.74 -9.32 26.39
C PRO A 502 -4.25 -9.15 26.71
N ARG A 503 -3.88 -8.99 27.98
CA ARG A 503 -2.48 -8.87 28.41
C ARG A 503 -1.66 -10.13 28.16
N PHE A 504 -2.27 -11.30 28.41
CA PHE A 504 -1.59 -12.57 28.16
C PHE A 504 -1.41 -12.80 26.67
N TYR A 505 -2.46 -12.57 25.90
CA TYR A 505 -2.40 -12.68 24.45
C TYR A 505 -1.37 -11.71 23.83
N GLY A 506 -1.36 -10.44 24.26
CA GLY A 506 -0.38 -9.44 23.83
C GLY A 506 1.06 -9.83 24.14
N ALA A 507 1.31 -10.31 25.35
CA ALA A 507 2.64 -10.77 25.76
C ALA A 507 3.11 -12.00 24.97
N MET A 508 2.22 -12.94 24.65
CA MET A 508 2.52 -14.10 23.80
C MET A 508 2.72 -13.69 22.35
N GLY A 509 1.85 -12.83 21.83
CA GLY A 509 1.95 -12.26 20.49
C GLY A 509 3.33 -11.61 20.27
N TYR A 510 3.75 -10.74 21.18
CA TYR A 510 5.08 -10.14 21.12
C TYR A 510 6.20 -11.20 21.03
N ARG A 511 6.19 -12.23 21.90
CA ARG A 511 7.25 -13.26 21.88
C ARG A 511 7.28 -14.03 20.56
N VAL A 512 6.11 -14.40 20.04
CA VAL A 512 6.02 -15.13 18.76
C VAL A 512 6.50 -14.25 17.61
N PHE A 513 6.09 -13.00 17.54
CA PHE A 513 6.50 -12.09 16.48
C PHE A 513 7.99 -11.71 16.58
N SER A 514 8.49 -11.47 17.80
CA SER A 514 9.92 -11.25 18.04
C SER A 514 10.76 -12.45 17.59
N PHE A 515 10.33 -13.68 17.89
CA PHE A 515 11.00 -14.89 17.42
C PHE A 515 10.97 -15.03 15.90
N LEU A 516 9.80 -14.82 15.27
CA LEU A 516 9.64 -14.97 13.83
C LEU A 516 10.41 -13.91 13.05
N PHE A 517 10.33 -12.66 13.47
CA PHE A 517 10.81 -11.52 12.70
C PHE A 517 12.06 -10.86 13.25
N ASN A 518 12.57 -11.35 14.38
CA ASN A 518 13.75 -10.83 15.05
C ASN A 518 13.58 -9.36 15.48
N TRP A 519 12.37 -8.96 15.85
CA TRP A 519 12.07 -7.61 16.33
C TRP A 519 12.25 -7.50 17.83
N THR A 520 12.69 -6.30 18.26
CA THR A 520 12.78 -5.94 19.68
C THR A 520 11.69 -4.92 20.03
N ASP A 521 11.43 -4.75 21.33
CA ASP A 521 10.55 -3.69 21.83
C ASP A 521 11.35 -2.54 22.46
N ASP A 522 12.62 -2.41 22.12
CA ASP A 522 13.54 -1.47 22.77
C ASP A 522 13.11 -0.01 22.59
N ARG A 523 12.46 0.32 21.48
CA ARG A 523 11.92 1.65 21.17
C ARG A 523 10.47 1.83 21.50
N TRP A 524 9.74 0.74 21.86
CA TRP A 524 8.30 0.80 22.09
C TRP A 524 8.02 1.08 23.57
N GLU A 525 6.88 1.70 23.85
CA GLU A 525 6.44 1.87 25.23
C GLU A 525 5.87 0.56 25.77
N GLN A 526 6.54 -0.05 26.75
CA GLN A 526 6.22 -1.41 27.25
C GLN A 526 4.81 -1.52 27.83
N ASP A 527 4.33 -0.49 28.51
CA ASP A 527 2.99 -0.49 29.09
C ASP A 527 1.88 -0.52 28.01
N LEU A 528 2.20 -0.05 26.79
CA LEU A 528 1.26 -0.03 25.65
C LEU A 528 1.41 -1.20 24.69
N ARG A 529 2.50 -1.97 24.80
CA ARG A 529 2.83 -3.07 23.87
C ARG A 529 1.71 -4.09 23.73
N ASP A 530 1.01 -4.43 24.80
CA ASP A 530 -0.07 -5.41 24.76
C ASP A 530 -1.27 -4.94 23.93
N ARG A 531 -1.48 -3.62 23.78
CA ARG A 531 -2.48 -3.03 22.88
C ARG A 531 -2.18 -3.30 21.41
N MET A 532 -0.88 -3.23 21.03
CA MET A 532 -0.42 -3.39 19.66
C MET A 532 -0.83 -4.77 19.12
N PHE A 533 -0.74 -5.79 19.96
CA PHE A 533 -1.10 -7.17 19.62
C PHE A 533 -2.60 -7.49 19.76
N GLN A 534 -3.45 -6.53 20.16
CA GLN A 534 -4.89 -6.68 20.00
C GLN A 534 -5.34 -6.50 18.54
N PHE A 535 -4.55 -5.77 17.74
CA PHE A 535 -4.83 -5.51 16.33
C PHE A 535 -4.01 -6.38 15.37
N ALA A 536 -3.32 -7.40 15.90
CA ALA A 536 -2.55 -8.40 15.17
C ALA A 536 -2.49 -9.72 15.98
N PRO A 537 -2.62 -10.91 15.37
CA PRO A 537 -2.97 -11.12 13.96
C PRO A 537 -4.45 -10.94 13.65
N VAL A 538 -4.76 -10.82 12.35
CA VAL A 538 -6.11 -10.92 11.78
C VAL A 538 -6.21 -12.12 10.84
N TYR A 539 -7.43 -12.46 10.38
CA TYR A 539 -7.60 -13.48 9.35
C TYR A 539 -6.91 -13.06 8.04
N VAL A 540 -6.16 -13.98 7.47
CA VAL A 540 -5.54 -13.87 6.15
C VAL A 540 -5.69 -15.20 5.42
N SER A 541 -5.80 -15.20 4.09
CA SER A 541 -5.91 -16.46 3.34
C SER A 541 -4.62 -17.26 3.35
N ALA A 542 -4.73 -18.58 3.30
CA ALA A 542 -3.59 -19.46 3.11
C ALA A 542 -2.88 -19.19 1.77
N GLU A 543 -3.62 -18.82 0.71
CA GLU A 543 -3.06 -18.45 -0.59
C GLU A 543 -2.24 -17.14 -0.52
N SER A 544 -2.68 -16.15 0.26
CA SER A 544 -1.88 -14.93 0.50
C SER A 544 -0.57 -15.26 1.22
N MET A 545 -0.62 -16.09 2.27
CA MET A 545 0.59 -16.52 2.97
C MET A 545 1.49 -17.41 2.08
N ARG A 546 0.92 -18.22 1.18
CA ARG A 546 1.67 -18.97 0.17
C ARG A 546 2.38 -18.02 -0.80
N TRP A 547 1.74 -16.92 -1.19
CA TRP A 547 2.37 -15.91 -2.04
C TRP A 547 3.61 -15.29 -1.36
N TRP A 548 3.52 -14.97 -0.07
CA TRP A 548 4.64 -14.40 0.70
C TRP A 548 5.77 -15.42 0.93
N LEU A 549 5.44 -16.65 1.32
CA LEU A 549 6.37 -17.61 1.92
C LEU A 549 6.67 -18.82 1.03
N GLY A 550 5.82 -19.09 0.05
CA GLY A 550 5.90 -20.26 -0.81
C GLY A 550 7.03 -20.17 -1.85
N ARG A 551 7.33 -21.32 -2.45
CA ARG A 551 8.47 -21.46 -3.37
C ARG A 551 8.29 -20.81 -4.74
N GLU A 552 7.10 -20.34 -5.09
CA GLU A 552 6.76 -19.87 -6.44
C GLU A 552 6.82 -18.35 -6.58
N CYS A 553 6.50 -17.61 -5.51
CA CYS A 553 6.27 -16.16 -5.57
C CYS A 553 7.37 -15.37 -4.86
N PHE A 554 6.99 -14.41 -4.01
CA PHE A 554 7.89 -13.46 -3.38
C PHE A 554 9.13 -14.08 -2.72
N ALA A 555 8.95 -15.17 -1.94
CA ALA A 555 10.08 -15.83 -1.27
C ALA A 555 11.16 -16.35 -2.23
N LYS A 556 10.78 -16.75 -3.46
CA LYS A 556 11.71 -17.19 -4.52
C LYS A 556 12.30 -15.99 -5.25
N GLN A 557 11.45 -15.09 -5.69
CA GLN A 557 11.84 -13.95 -6.53
C GLN A 557 12.59 -12.88 -5.74
N LYS A 558 12.26 -12.74 -4.44
CA LYS A 558 12.78 -11.70 -3.52
C LYS A 558 12.43 -10.27 -3.95
N CYS A 559 11.49 -10.12 -4.84
CA CYS A 559 10.92 -8.85 -5.29
C CYS A 559 9.43 -9.05 -5.60
N ILE A 560 8.64 -7.98 -5.48
CA ILE A 560 7.19 -8.02 -5.73
C ILE A 560 6.84 -7.87 -7.22
N LEU A 561 7.64 -7.11 -7.98
CA LEU A 561 7.39 -6.72 -9.37
C LEU A 561 8.56 -7.03 -10.32
N ALA A 562 9.53 -7.82 -9.91
CA ALA A 562 10.60 -8.30 -10.75
C ALA A 562 10.92 -9.76 -10.47
N THR A 563 11.25 -10.51 -11.52
CA THR A 563 11.75 -11.87 -11.40
C THR A 563 13.15 -11.89 -10.80
N ARG A 564 13.59 -13.07 -10.37
CA ARG A 564 14.95 -13.24 -9.85
C ARG A 564 16.01 -12.94 -10.91
N GLU A 565 15.73 -13.26 -12.16
CA GLU A 565 16.63 -12.98 -13.28
C GLU A 565 16.77 -11.48 -13.53
N GLU A 566 15.65 -10.76 -13.62
CA GLU A 566 15.64 -9.29 -13.75
C GLU A 566 16.35 -8.61 -12.58
N LYS A 567 16.09 -9.11 -11.34
CA LYS A 567 16.79 -8.65 -10.16
C LYS A 567 18.31 -8.85 -10.22
N ASN A 568 18.77 -10.01 -10.76
CA ASN A 568 20.19 -10.27 -10.91
C ASN A 568 20.83 -9.43 -12.03
N ILE A 569 20.06 -9.02 -13.04
CA ILE A 569 20.51 -8.07 -14.06
C ILE A 569 20.70 -6.69 -13.41
N GLU A 570 19.70 -6.23 -12.66
CA GLU A 570 19.77 -4.99 -11.88
C GLU A 570 20.99 -4.95 -10.96
N ASP A 571 21.27 -6.04 -10.20
CA ASP A 571 22.43 -6.14 -9.31
C ASP A 571 23.77 -6.03 -10.08
N ARG A 572 23.86 -6.60 -11.28
CA ARG A 572 25.08 -6.53 -12.11
C ARG A 572 25.30 -5.16 -12.69
N GLU A 573 24.25 -4.53 -13.19
CA GLU A 573 24.29 -3.18 -13.71
C GLU A 573 24.67 -2.17 -12.61
N ASP A 574 24.09 -2.32 -11.40
CA ASP A 574 24.43 -1.50 -10.23
C ASP A 574 25.90 -1.64 -9.83
N ALA A 575 26.44 -2.88 -9.85
CA ALA A 575 27.84 -3.11 -9.51
C ALA A 575 28.80 -2.53 -10.56
N GLN A 576 28.45 -2.58 -11.84
CA GLN A 576 29.25 -1.97 -12.91
C GLN A 576 29.29 -0.44 -12.78
N GLU A 577 28.17 0.20 -12.50
CA GLU A 577 28.09 1.65 -12.28
C GLU A 577 28.93 2.09 -11.07
N ASP A 578 28.87 1.31 -9.97
CA ASP A 578 29.67 1.60 -8.76
C ASP A 578 31.19 1.47 -9.04
N GLU A 579 31.60 0.55 -9.91
CA GLU A 579 32.99 0.39 -10.32
C GLU A 579 33.45 1.51 -11.28
N GLU A 580 32.60 1.93 -12.21
CA GLU A 580 32.88 3.04 -13.13
C GLU A 580 33.03 4.36 -12.36
N HIS A 581 32.17 4.61 -11.38
CA HIS A 581 32.24 5.82 -10.52
C HIS A 581 33.54 5.86 -9.71
N LYS A 582 33.94 4.73 -9.14
CA LYS A 582 35.23 4.64 -8.41
C LYS A 582 36.43 4.91 -9.30
N ARG A 583 36.39 4.44 -10.57
CA ARG A 583 37.48 4.68 -11.53
C ARG A 583 37.54 6.14 -11.97
N SER A 584 36.39 6.81 -12.14
CA SER A 584 36.35 8.24 -12.47
C SER A 584 36.87 9.12 -11.33
N ASP A 585 36.55 8.76 -10.08
CA ASP A 585 37.06 9.48 -8.90
C ASP A 585 38.58 9.30 -8.71
N ASP A 586 39.13 8.12 -9.03
CA ASP A 586 40.57 7.85 -8.96
C ASP A 586 41.36 8.51 -10.16
N SER A 587 40.69 8.75 -11.31
CA SER A 587 41.33 9.34 -12.50
C SER A 587 41.29 10.87 -12.52
N SER A 588 40.50 11.52 -11.68
CA SER A 588 40.39 12.99 -11.63
C SER A 588 41.53 13.70 -10.91
N SER A 589 42.58 12.96 -10.50
CA SER A 589 43.78 13.55 -9.84
C SER A 589 44.93 13.89 -10.76
N ASP A 590 44.97 13.42 -12.01
CA ASP A 590 46.04 13.73 -12.99
C ASP A 590 45.42 13.84 -14.40
N ASP A 591 45.17 15.02 -14.89
CA ASP A 591 45.13 15.50 -16.27
C ASP A 591 43.98 16.51 -16.49
N GLU A 592 44.29 17.79 -16.29
CA GLU A 592 43.61 18.91 -16.93
C GLU A 592 44.12 18.95 -18.40
N ASP A 593 43.25 18.70 -19.36
CA ASP A 593 43.27 19.13 -20.74
C ASP A 593 42.85 18.03 -21.74
N ASP A 594 41.55 17.76 -21.80
CA ASP A 594 40.89 17.31 -23.03
C ASP A 594 39.37 17.48 -22.90
N GLU A 595 38.78 18.47 -23.59
CA GLU A 595 37.32 18.63 -23.68
C GLU A 595 36.73 17.49 -24.50
N PRO A 596 35.95 16.57 -23.89
CA PRO A 596 35.18 15.59 -24.65
C PRO A 596 33.95 16.26 -25.27
N GLY A 597 33.79 16.05 -26.58
CA GLY A 597 32.70 16.65 -27.35
C GLY A 597 31.31 16.40 -26.76
N ALA A 598 30.65 17.46 -26.34
CA ALA A 598 29.35 17.51 -25.66
C ALA A 598 28.20 16.72 -26.33
N GLY A 599 28.37 16.16 -27.51
CA GLY A 599 27.38 15.38 -28.25
C GLY A 599 27.41 13.87 -27.98
N ALA A 600 28.60 13.31 -27.72
CA ALA A 600 28.76 11.86 -27.52
C ALA A 600 28.25 11.43 -26.10
N ASP A 601 28.51 12.25 -25.09
CA ASP A 601 28.09 12.02 -23.74
C ASP A 601 26.57 12.08 -23.60
N THR A 602 25.90 13.01 -24.27
CA THR A 602 24.42 13.13 -24.25
C THR A 602 23.75 11.92 -24.90
N ILE A 603 24.34 11.31 -25.93
CA ILE A 603 23.79 10.11 -26.57
C ILE A 603 24.02 8.87 -25.70
N GLN A 604 25.17 8.76 -25.04
CA GLN A 604 25.44 7.66 -24.10
C GLN A 604 24.55 7.75 -22.86
N LEU A 605 24.34 8.93 -22.27
CA LEU A 605 23.42 9.17 -21.17
C LEU A 605 21.98 8.79 -21.55
N ARG A 606 21.48 9.23 -22.70
CA ARG A 606 20.14 8.87 -23.19
C ARG A 606 19.99 7.36 -23.43
N ARG A 607 21.01 6.67 -23.91
CA ARG A 607 21.01 5.20 -24.07
C ARG A 607 21.03 4.49 -22.71
N ARG A 608 21.79 4.99 -21.74
CA ARG A 608 21.81 4.47 -20.36
C ARG A 608 20.44 4.62 -19.72
N ASP A 609 19.82 5.79 -19.83
CA ASP A 609 18.48 6.07 -19.27
C ASP A 609 17.40 5.19 -19.93
N ALA A 610 17.43 5.01 -21.25
CA ALA A 610 16.52 4.13 -21.96
C ALA A 610 16.67 2.66 -21.53
N ASN A 611 17.91 2.18 -21.32
CA ASN A 611 18.17 0.83 -20.84
C ASN A 611 17.71 0.64 -19.40
N ARG A 612 17.92 1.62 -18.52
CA ARG A 612 17.45 1.59 -17.13
C ARG A 612 15.93 1.53 -17.04
N ALA A 613 15.23 2.32 -17.86
CA ALA A 613 13.77 2.37 -17.92
C ALA A 613 13.13 1.13 -18.59
N LYS A 614 13.91 0.29 -19.27
CA LYS A 614 13.41 -0.93 -19.95
C LYS A 614 12.58 -1.81 -19.03
N TYR A 615 12.94 -1.87 -17.76
CA TYR A 615 12.27 -2.66 -16.74
C TYR A 615 11.51 -1.81 -15.71
N ALA A 616 11.04 -0.63 -16.08
CA ALA A 616 10.23 0.21 -15.21
C ALA A 616 8.88 -0.45 -14.87
N TRP A 617 8.50 -0.40 -13.60
CA TRP A 617 7.24 -0.96 -13.09
C TRP A 617 6.05 -0.03 -13.31
N TYR A 618 6.31 1.27 -13.34
CA TYR A 618 5.30 2.31 -13.30
C TYR A 618 5.19 3.08 -14.60
N GLY A 619 4.01 3.67 -14.82
CA GLY A 619 3.66 4.52 -15.95
C GLY A 619 3.31 5.95 -15.50
N PRO A 620 2.79 6.78 -16.42
CA PRO A 620 2.54 8.21 -16.17
C PRO A 620 1.43 8.50 -15.14
N HIS A 621 0.61 7.51 -14.76
CA HIS A 621 -0.45 7.67 -13.75
C HIS A 621 0.07 7.56 -12.31
N THR A 622 1.38 7.37 -12.13
CA THR A 622 1.99 7.18 -10.81
C THR A 622 1.91 8.47 -9.99
N PRO A 623 1.41 8.44 -8.77
CA PRO A 623 1.43 9.61 -7.89
C PRO A 623 2.85 9.89 -7.39
N PRO A 624 3.14 11.06 -6.82
CA PRO A 624 4.36 11.31 -6.08
C PRO A 624 4.58 10.30 -4.93
N PHE A 625 5.81 9.84 -4.74
CA PHE A 625 6.19 8.90 -3.68
C PHE A 625 6.98 9.60 -2.58
N ALA A 626 6.73 9.16 -1.34
CA ALA A 626 7.50 9.55 -0.16
C ALA A 626 7.84 8.30 0.66
N LEU A 627 9.12 8.07 0.99
CA LEU A 627 9.58 6.83 1.60
C LEU A 627 10.25 7.07 2.96
N TRP A 628 9.85 6.28 3.96
CA TRP A 628 10.54 6.16 5.25
C TRP A 628 11.06 4.73 5.40
N VAL A 629 12.36 4.58 5.23
CA VAL A 629 13.06 3.29 5.23
C VAL A 629 13.65 3.03 6.61
N CYS A 630 13.36 1.87 7.17
CA CYS A 630 13.98 1.42 8.42
C CYS A 630 15.40 0.93 8.15
N GLY A 631 16.40 1.52 8.82
CA GLY A 631 17.80 1.22 8.59
C GLY A 631 18.25 -0.15 9.10
N ASN A 632 17.57 -0.69 10.13
CA ASN A 632 17.84 -2.01 10.73
C ASN A 632 16.71 -3.02 10.45
N ASP A 633 16.09 -2.95 9.30
CA ASP A 633 15.03 -3.84 8.90
C ASP A 633 15.58 -5.15 8.31
N ALA A 634 15.37 -6.25 9.03
CA ALA A 634 15.77 -7.57 8.54
C ALA A 634 14.70 -8.23 7.65
N LEU A 635 13.45 -7.75 7.68
CA LEU A 635 12.33 -8.35 6.96
C LEU A 635 12.28 -7.90 5.50
N VAL A 636 12.48 -6.60 5.27
CA VAL A 636 12.44 -5.98 3.94
C VAL A 636 13.67 -5.14 3.67
N ASP A 637 14.06 -5.05 2.41
CA ASP A 637 15.18 -4.21 1.94
C ASP A 637 14.64 -2.94 1.29
N GLY A 638 14.31 -1.95 2.12
CA GLY A 638 13.84 -0.65 1.66
C GLY A 638 14.95 0.21 1.03
N ARG A 639 16.22 0.01 1.43
CA ARG A 639 17.38 0.71 0.82
C ARG A 639 17.51 0.37 -0.66
N ARG A 640 17.23 -0.88 -1.03
CA ARG A 640 17.25 -1.32 -2.42
C ARG A 640 16.16 -0.63 -3.24
N LEU A 641 14.95 -0.50 -2.68
CA LEU A 641 13.89 0.23 -3.37
C LEU A 641 14.26 1.70 -3.59
N LEU A 642 14.82 2.36 -2.57
CA LEU A 642 15.28 3.74 -2.67
C LEU A 642 16.33 3.89 -3.77
N ARG A 643 17.35 3.02 -3.77
CA ARG A 643 18.39 2.99 -4.82
C ARG A 643 17.82 2.83 -6.22
N ARG A 644 16.77 1.99 -6.39
CA ARG A 644 16.08 1.82 -7.67
C ARG A 644 15.53 3.15 -8.21
N PHE A 645 14.94 3.97 -7.34
CA PHE A 645 14.43 5.30 -7.71
C PHE A 645 15.55 6.30 -7.96
N GLU A 646 16.54 6.35 -7.08
CA GLU A 646 17.70 7.25 -7.18
C GLU A 646 18.52 7.02 -8.47
N ARG A 647 18.58 5.77 -8.94
CA ARG A 647 19.23 5.40 -10.20
C ARG A 647 18.36 5.59 -11.44
N GLY A 648 17.19 6.23 -11.33
CA GLY A 648 16.33 6.56 -12.47
C GLY A 648 15.72 5.35 -13.18
N ARG A 649 15.62 4.17 -12.51
CA ARG A 649 15.02 2.97 -13.10
C ARG A 649 13.49 3.08 -13.22
N GLU A 650 12.89 4.06 -12.56
CA GLU A 650 11.46 4.37 -12.58
C GLU A 650 11.24 5.83 -13.02
N PRO A 651 11.29 6.12 -14.32
CA PRO A 651 11.29 7.50 -14.81
C PRO A 651 9.98 8.26 -14.56
N HIS A 652 8.90 7.54 -14.24
CA HIS A 652 7.59 8.13 -13.92
C HIS A 652 7.35 8.31 -12.43
N VAL A 653 8.31 7.95 -11.57
CA VAL A 653 8.19 8.12 -10.12
C VAL A 653 8.83 9.45 -9.72
N ASP A 654 8.00 10.37 -9.24
CA ASP A 654 8.46 11.59 -8.56
C ASP A 654 8.66 11.28 -7.07
N LEU A 655 9.93 11.23 -6.62
CA LEU A 655 10.30 10.96 -5.23
C LEU A 655 10.40 12.27 -4.46
N VAL A 656 9.27 12.74 -3.91
CA VAL A 656 9.16 14.03 -3.21
C VAL A 656 9.79 14.03 -1.82
N HIS A 657 9.99 12.85 -1.22
CA HIS A 657 10.65 12.70 0.07
C HIS A 657 11.25 11.30 0.22
N SER A 658 12.43 11.22 0.79
CA SER A 658 13.03 9.95 1.22
C SER A 658 13.84 10.12 2.49
N LYS A 659 13.76 9.12 3.37
CA LYS A 659 14.53 9.10 4.62
C LYS A 659 14.85 7.69 5.04
N ILE A 660 16.12 7.46 5.36
CA ILE A 660 16.57 6.25 6.05
C ILE A 660 16.69 6.58 7.54
N ILE A 661 15.96 5.84 8.37
CA ILE A 661 15.99 6.03 9.82
C ILE A 661 16.88 4.93 10.42
N GLU A 662 18.12 5.29 10.67
CA GLU A 662 19.11 4.35 11.22
C GLU A 662 18.67 3.81 12.60
N GLY A 663 18.89 2.52 12.80
CA GLY A 663 18.50 1.82 14.02
C GLY A 663 17.01 1.54 14.19
N TYR A 664 16.14 1.92 13.24
CA TYR A 664 14.74 1.52 13.24
C TYR A 664 14.58 0.11 12.67
N GLU A 665 13.85 -0.71 13.39
CA GLU A 665 13.32 -2.00 12.93
C GLU A 665 11.98 -1.80 12.22
N HIS A 666 11.46 -2.84 11.58
CA HIS A 666 10.31 -2.80 10.68
C HIS A 666 9.04 -2.12 11.24
N LEU A 667 8.75 -2.26 12.52
CA LEU A 667 7.56 -1.71 13.18
C LEU A 667 7.82 -0.35 13.87
N ASP A 668 9.07 0.08 13.99
CA ASP A 668 9.42 1.30 14.71
C ASP A 668 8.83 2.55 14.07
N VAL A 669 8.64 2.55 12.75
CA VAL A 669 7.99 3.66 12.01
C VAL A 669 6.58 3.97 12.48
N ILE A 670 5.90 3.03 13.16
CA ILE A 670 4.55 3.21 13.68
C ILE A 670 4.45 3.06 15.19
N TRP A 671 5.41 2.36 15.85
CA TRP A 671 5.29 2.03 17.27
C TRP A 671 6.40 2.58 18.16
N ALA A 672 7.49 3.10 17.59
CA ALA A 672 8.55 3.71 18.41
C ALA A 672 8.02 4.97 19.12
N MET A 673 8.55 5.23 20.32
CA MET A 673 8.22 6.41 21.12
C MET A 673 8.60 7.74 20.45
N ASP A 674 9.57 7.70 19.54
CA ASP A 674 10.01 8.83 18.71
C ASP A 674 9.45 8.79 17.26
N ALA A 675 8.47 7.91 16.97
CA ALA A 675 7.91 7.77 15.63
C ALA A 675 7.23 9.04 15.13
N ILE A 676 6.52 9.76 16.00
CA ILE A 676 5.90 11.05 15.62
C ILE A 676 6.95 12.09 15.25
N GLU A 677 8.06 12.15 15.98
CA GLU A 677 9.15 13.09 15.72
C GLU A 677 9.87 12.78 14.40
N LYS A 678 10.18 11.51 14.15
CA LYS A 678 11.01 11.07 13.02
C LYS A 678 10.22 10.77 11.75
N VAL A 679 8.94 10.47 11.86
CA VAL A 679 8.06 10.07 10.75
C VAL A 679 6.83 10.97 10.70
N GLY A 680 6.05 11.05 11.78
CA GLY A 680 4.73 11.67 11.79
C GLY A 680 4.74 13.14 11.36
N LYS A 681 5.70 13.94 11.83
CA LYS A 681 5.82 15.36 11.46
C LYS A 681 6.13 15.54 9.98
N GLU A 682 7.03 14.73 9.43
CA GLU A 682 7.41 14.79 8.01
C GLU A 682 6.25 14.30 7.12
N VAL A 683 5.60 13.19 7.48
CA VAL A 683 4.40 12.70 6.79
C VAL A 683 3.33 13.80 6.74
N ARG A 684 3.06 14.47 7.86
CA ARG A 684 2.12 15.60 7.92
C ARG A 684 2.46 16.70 6.93
N GLU A 685 3.73 17.09 6.85
CA GLU A 685 4.19 18.16 5.95
C GLU A 685 4.13 17.73 4.48
N VAL A 686 4.57 16.50 4.16
CA VAL A 686 4.53 15.95 2.81
C VAL A 686 3.09 15.88 2.30
N LEU A 687 2.16 15.36 3.10
CA LEU A 687 0.72 15.31 2.74
C LEU A 687 0.17 16.70 2.39
N TRP A 688 0.54 17.74 3.15
CA TRP A 688 0.06 19.09 2.89
C TRP A 688 0.70 19.74 1.66
N LYS A 689 2.00 19.54 1.46
CA LYS A 689 2.73 20.10 0.33
C LYS A 689 2.29 19.50 -1.02
N THR A 690 1.88 18.23 -1.03
CA THR A 690 1.47 17.51 -2.23
C THR A 690 -0.05 17.53 -2.48
N ALA A 691 -0.83 18.04 -1.52
CA ALA A 691 -2.25 18.24 -1.74
C ALA A 691 -2.50 19.27 -2.85
N ASP A 692 -3.51 19.02 -3.70
CA ASP A 692 -3.86 19.92 -4.79
C ASP A 692 -4.17 21.34 -4.26
N GLU A 693 -3.83 22.34 -5.04
CA GLU A 693 -4.04 23.76 -4.66
C GLU A 693 -5.51 24.05 -4.36
N GLU A 694 -6.42 23.50 -5.15
CA GLU A 694 -7.87 23.62 -4.94
C GLU A 694 -8.27 23.07 -3.57
N ALA A 695 -7.77 21.88 -3.21
CA ALA A 695 -8.01 21.26 -1.91
C ALA A 695 -7.42 22.08 -0.76
N ARG A 696 -6.20 22.63 -0.92
CA ARG A 696 -5.56 23.48 0.11
C ARG A 696 -6.30 24.78 0.34
N ASN A 697 -6.94 25.33 -0.69
CA ASN A 697 -7.73 26.55 -0.58
C ASN A 697 -9.02 26.36 0.24
N VAL A 698 -9.65 25.19 0.19
CA VAL A 698 -10.91 24.89 0.91
C VAL A 698 -10.69 24.25 2.27
N CYS A 699 -9.50 23.72 2.53
CA CYS A 699 -9.15 23.10 3.80
C CYS A 699 -8.54 24.09 4.80
N ARG A 700 -8.73 23.80 6.07
CA ARG A 700 -7.94 24.44 7.13
C ARG A 700 -6.50 23.92 7.06
N THR A 701 -5.51 24.83 7.07
CA THR A 701 -4.09 24.46 7.16
C THR A 701 -3.84 23.57 8.38
N PRO A 702 -3.25 22.38 8.23
CA PRO A 702 -2.94 21.52 9.37
C PRO A 702 -1.95 22.19 10.32
N ARG A 703 -2.09 21.94 11.61
CA ARG A 703 -1.20 22.49 12.64
C ARG A 703 0.25 22.07 12.38
N GLY A 704 1.16 23.04 12.36
CA GLY A 704 2.59 22.82 12.10
C GLY A 704 2.94 22.65 10.62
N CYS A 705 2.03 22.94 9.70
CA CYS A 705 2.31 23.15 8.29
C CYS A 705 2.28 24.65 7.97
N ALA A 706 3.08 25.07 6.99
CA ALA A 706 3.03 26.44 6.48
C ALA A 706 1.72 26.67 5.71
N SER A 707 1.16 27.88 5.84
CA SER A 707 0.04 28.29 5.00
C SER A 707 0.53 28.57 3.57
N MET A 708 -0.37 28.54 2.58
CA MET A 708 -0.02 28.85 1.19
C MET A 708 0.61 30.26 1.06
N LYS A 709 0.13 31.23 1.85
CA LYS A 709 0.70 32.58 1.87
C LYS A 709 2.13 32.63 2.40
N GLU A 710 2.42 31.86 3.44
CA GLU A 710 3.77 31.70 3.99
C GLU A 710 4.69 30.99 3.02
N GLU A 711 4.23 29.93 2.35
CA GLU A 711 4.99 29.23 1.32
C GLU A 711 5.33 30.14 0.13
N GLU A 712 4.38 30.95 -0.31
CA GLU A 712 4.58 31.94 -1.38
C GLU A 712 5.58 33.04 -0.96
N PHE A 713 5.49 33.49 0.28
CA PHE A 713 6.44 34.46 0.83
C PHE A 713 7.87 33.89 0.89
N TYR A 714 8.04 32.65 1.39
CA TYR A 714 9.34 31.97 1.42
C TYR A 714 9.89 31.67 0.01
N ARG A 715 9.02 31.33 -0.94
CA ARG A 715 9.43 31.12 -2.34
C ARG A 715 9.95 32.43 -2.95
N LYS A 716 9.21 33.54 -2.80
CA LYS A 716 9.64 34.86 -3.27
C LYS A 716 10.93 35.32 -2.61
N GLY A 717 11.12 35.06 -1.33
CA GLY A 717 12.37 35.35 -0.63
C GLY A 717 13.56 34.55 -1.16
N LYS A 718 13.39 33.25 -1.44
CA LYS A 718 14.42 32.42 -2.08
C LYS A 718 14.74 32.85 -3.50
N ASP A 719 13.72 33.19 -4.28
CA ASP A 719 13.90 33.65 -5.65
C ASP A 719 14.67 34.98 -5.67
N GLN A 720 14.37 35.89 -4.74
CA GLN A 720 15.15 37.11 -4.55
C GLN A 720 16.58 36.84 -4.10
N GLU A 721 16.81 35.91 -3.20
CA GLU A 721 18.16 35.54 -2.75
C GLU A 721 18.98 34.90 -3.88
N VAL A 722 18.35 34.05 -4.71
CA VAL A 722 18.99 33.46 -5.90
C VAL A 722 19.30 34.54 -6.94
N GLU A 723 18.40 35.50 -7.12
CA GLU A 723 18.59 36.61 -8.06
C GLU A 723 19.69 37.55 -7.57
N LEU A 724 19.75 37.87 -6.27
CA LEU A 724 20.85 38.63 -5.65
C LEU A 724 22.20 37.89 -5.79
N ARG A 725 22.25 36.59 -5.56
CA ARG A 725 23.47 35.78 -5.75
C ARG A 725 23.91 35.76 -7.24
N ARG A 726 22.97 35.73 -8.19
CA ARG A 726 23.26 35.85 -9.62
C ARG A 726 23.78 37.24 -9.96
N MET A 727 23.19 38.29 -9.42
CA MET A 727 23.67 39.67 -9.62
C MET A 727 25.08 39.89 -9.04
N ASP A 728 25.37 39.33 -7.87
CA ASP A 728 26.71 39.37 -7.27
C ASP A 728 27.74 38.58 -8.08
N SER A 729 27.34 37.42 -8.63
CA SER A 729 28.25 36.65 -9.52
C SER A 729 28.52 37.36 -10.82
N THR A 730 27.52 38.03 -11.41
CA THR A 730 27.70 38.85 -12.61
C THR A 730 28.45 40.15 -12.33
N ALA A 731 28.29 40.78 -11.18
CA ALA A 731 29.08 41.93 -10.75
C ALA A 731 30.56 41.56 -10.55
N GLY A 732 30.83 40.34 -10.03
CA GLY A 732 32.18 39.78 -9.91
C GLY A 732 32.87 39.56 -11.25
N GLU A 733 32.15 39.11 -12.30
CA GLU A 733 32.69 38.97 -13.66
C GLU A 733 32.96 40.30 -14.33
N TRP A 734 32.14 41.34 -14.10
CA TRP A 734 32.38 42.70 -14.61
C TRP A 734 33.58 43.37 -13.94
N THR A 735 33.79 43.14 -12.63
CA THR A 735 34.98 43.67 -11.92
C THR A 735 36.26 42.93 -12.29
N ALA A 736 36.23 41.69 -12.71
CA ALA A 736 37.39 40.96 -13.24
C ALA A 736 37.82 41.45 -14.61
N LYS A 737 36.87 41.75 -15.54
CA LYS A 737 37.17 42.33 -16.85
C LYS A 737 37.52 43.81 -16.83
N GLY A 738 37.15 44.56 -15.80
CA GLY A 738 37.48 46.00 -15.63
C GLY A 738 38.85 46.28 -15.00
N ARG A 739 39.54 45.27 -14.45
CA ARG A 739 40.85 45.43 -13.81
C ARG A 739 42.06 45.35 -14.75
N GLU A 740 41.85 45.04 -16.02
CA GLU A 740 42.93 45.04 -17.01
C GLU A 740 43.11 46.39 -17.73
N GLN A 741 42.27 47.40 -17.48
CA GLN A 741 42.43 48.75 -18.03
C GLN A 741 42.12 49.83 -16.99
N VAL A 742 42.94 50.12 -16.07
CA VAL A 742 43.23 51.47 -15.51
C VAL A 742 44.10 51.30 -14.25
N SER A 743 45.38 51.47 -14.41
CA SER A 743 46.27 51.86 -13.35
C SER A 743 46.17 53.40 -13.20
N GLY A 744 45.83 53.87 -11.99
CA GLY A 744 46.08 55.26 -11.60
C GLY A 744 44.88 56.03 -11.03
N GLY A 745 44.94 56.39 -9.76
CA GLY A 745 44.12 57.46 -9.22
C GLY A 745 43.43 57.15 -7.88
N GLY A 746 44.01 57.54 -6.76
CA GLY A 746 43.47 57.40 -5.42
C GLY A 746 42.34 58.35 -5.07
N GLY A 747 41.62 58.06 -3.99
CA GLY A 747 40.78 59.07 -3.32
C GLY A 747 39.63 58.44 -2.50
N GLU A 748 39.73 58.57 -1.21
CA GLU A 748 38.76 58.55 -0.10
C GLU A 748 37.27 58.51 -0.43
N GLY A 749 36.56 57.58 0.21
CA GLY A 749 35.08 57.65 0.33
C GLY A 749 34.42 56.34 0.67
N ASP A 750 34.74 55.72 1.84
CA ASP A 750 33.97 54.54 2.27
C ASP A 750 33.97 54.44 3.81
N ARG A 751 33.11 55.22 4.45
CA ARG A 751 32.84 55.10 5.89
C ARG A 751 31.38 55.32 6.31
N ASN A 752 30.41 55.30 5.42
CA ASN A 752 29.01 55.54 5.79
C ASN A 752 28.01 54.42 5.57
N LEU A 753 28.45 53.23 5.06
CA LEU A 753 27.51 52.15 4.78
C LEU A 753 27.40 51.09 5.92
N GLU A 754 28.32 51.11 6.90
CA GLU A 754 28.25 50.11 8.01
C GLU A 754 27.37 50.56 9.19
N LYS A 755 26.80 51.75 9.19
CA LYS A 755 25.94 52.22 10.28
C LYS A 755 24.46 51.95 10.08
N GLU A 756 23.96 51.70 8.86
CA GLU A 756 22.56 51.42 8.61
C GLU A 756 22.13 49.96 8.78
N ILE A 757 23.10 49.02 8.85
CA ILE A 757 22.80 47.57 8.98
C ILE A 757 22.65 47.18 10.47
N GLN A 758 23.08 47.97 11.43
CA GLN A 758 22.96 47.68 12.86
C GLN A 758 21.69 48.16 13.57
N GLU A 759 20.87 48.95 12.90
CA GLU A 759 19.59 49.42 13.49
C GLU A 759 18.35 48.64 13.04
N GLY A 760 18.48 47.66 12.13
CA GLY A 760 17.35 46.85 11.64
C GLY A 760 17.05 45.57 12.47
N GLU A 761 17.84 45.21 13.47
CA GLU A 761 17.65 44.01 14.29
C GLU A 761 17.01 44.22 15.67
N ARG A 762 16.37 45.36 15.91
CA ARG A 762 15.61 45.63 17.14
C ARG A 762 14.27 46.30 16.86
N VAL A 763 13.34 45.57 16.27
CA VAL A 763 11.89 45.74 16.48
C VAL A 763 11.19 44.41 16.34
#